data_d8e4150fff9b0b6ba4308a3f605d9e33
#
_entry.id   d8e4150fff9b0b6ba4308a3f605d9e33
#
_cell.length_a   1.000
_cell.length_b   1.000
_cell.length_c   1.000
_cell.angle_alpha   90.00
_cell.angle_beta   90.00
_cell.angle_gamma   90.00
#
_symmetry.space_group_name_H-M   'P 1'
#
loop_
_entity.id
_entity.type
_entity.pdbx_description
1 polymer ?
#
loop_
_entity_poly.entity_id
_entity_poly.type
_entity_poly.pdbx_seq_one_letter_code
_entity_poly.pdbx_strand_id
1 'polypeptide(L)'
;MRFNQRVLEEAEDPTNPLLERVKFLAITASNLDEFVEIRVAGILQRIEEGYNQPQPLDEGGLTPQERLDRLSVRMASFVEAQYRCWNELLLPAMQQEKIRVLQWRQLSDAARTHALLFYENEVDPLLTPVTIDPSHPFPRVLNKALCLALLLRHKRKMNGGSKPVTALGVVTVPRSLPRLIPLPGEDGYCDFILLHELIESRVEQMFRGYEVLSRAAFRVTRNSNLYMQEEESRSVLESVRAELHNRRKGDAVRLEIESSATEEIVERLRTNFELELWQVFRTDGPVNLSRLMNLYSEAKRPALKYPPFSGKEFRLSAKSSDIFEEMRKRDVMLHHPFDSYKTVEGFIEAGGLDPNVISMKQTLYRTSKDSPIFRALIEAGQSKDVTVVVELMARFDEDSNIRWARELEDAGVGVFHGIFGLKTHCKLALLVRRDPDGVVRRYAHLGTGNYNPVTARFYTDISLLTSRPDLTEAVQKVFDYLTAETEDDSYLPLKVAPLTLWDGLVELIERETAHAKSGRPAAIVAKMNGLLDRRIVEALYAASKAGVEIDLIVRGMCSLRPGVKGLSERIRVRSIVGRFLEHSRIFSFANGGDEEIYCGSADWMPRNLVERCEVMFPVTQADLKKRLRDEILAAYLADNTKARLLHSDGEYVRAPRVGAAFSAQEFLMRVAEGSSENVPHRS
;
A
#
# COMPACT_ATOMS: atom_id res chain seq x y z
N MET A 1 1.71 -13.02 3.94
CA MET A 1 2.88 -13.18 4.82
C MET A 1 4.20 -13.20 4.05
N ARG A 2 4.43 -14.05 3.01
CA ARG A 2 5.73 -14.12 2.28
C ARG A 2 6.19 -12.81 1.65
N PHE A 3 5.28 -11.98 1.13
CA PHE A 3 5.64 -10.63 0.68
C PHE A 3 6.20 -9.79 1.83
N ASN A 4 5.54 -9.81 2.99
CA ASN A 4 5.98 -9.03 4.14
C ASN A 4 7.32 -9.52 4.71
N GLN A 5 7.62 -10.83 4.55
CA GLN A 5 8.93 -11.39 4.87
C GLN A 5 10.03 -10.75 4.01
N ARG A 6 9.81 -10.60 2.68
CA ARG A 6 10.78 -9.93 1.80
C ARG A 6 10.99 -8.46 2.15
N VAL A 7 9.98 -7.79 2.69
CA VAL A 7 10.12 -6.41 3.19
C VAL A 7 10.95 -6.38 4.48
N LEU A 8 10.78 -7.40 5.37
CA LEU A 8 11.61 -7.52 6.58
C LEU A 8 13.09 -7.77 6.23
N GLU A 9 13.36 -8.58 5.22
CA GLU A 9 14.72 -8.80 4.73
C GLU A 9 15.42 -7.51 4.28
N GLU A 10 14.69 -6.50 3.79
CA GLU A 10 15.27 -5.18 3.51
C GLU A 10 15.62 -4.39 4.80
N ALA A 11 14.89 -4.63 5.90
CA ALA A 11 15.26 -4.09 7.21
C ALA A 11 16.51 -4.80 7.79
N GLU A 12 16.68 -6.07 7.49
CA GLU A 12 17.83 -6.89 7.92
C GLU A 12 19.07 -6.64 7.05
N ASP A 13 18.91 -6.19 5.80
CA ASP A 13 20.01 -6.01 4.84
C ASP A 13 20.91 -4.81 5.22
N PRO A 14 22.18 -5.05 5.62
CA PRO A 14 23.10 -3.99 6.03
C PRO A 14 23.54 -3.07 4.87
N THR A 15 23.28 -3.45 3.63
CA THR A 15 23.59 -2.59 2.47
C THR A 15 22.62 -1.41 2.33
N ASN A 16 21.44 -1.48 2.97
CA ASN A 16 20.51 -0.37 3.04
C ASN A 16 20.96 0.64 4.11
N PRO A 17 20.76 1.95 3.90
CA PRO A 17 21.01 2.96 4.94
C PRO A 17 20.22 2.68 6.23
N LEU A 18 20.80 2.94 7.38
CA LEU A 18 20.25 2.49 8.68
C LEU A 18 18.82 2.98 8.93
N LEU A 19 18.51 4.25 8.68
CA LEU A 19 17.14 4.76 8.89
C LEU A 19 16.14 4.23 7.87
N GLU A 20 16.59 3.84 6.67
CA GLU A 20 15.73 3.12 5.72
C GLU A 20 15.40 1.72 6.24
N ARG A 21 16.36 1.03 6.88
CA ARG A 21 16.11 -0.27 7.52
C ARG A 21 15.06 -0.15 8.63
N VAL A 22 15.13 0.89 9.47
CA VAL A 22 14.10 1.20 10.48
C VAL A 22 12.74 1.46 9.82
N LYS A 23 12.72 2.19 8.70
CA LYS A 23 11.51 2.43 7.91
C LYS A 23 10.94 1.13 7.35
N PHE A 24 11.76 0.24 6.80
CA PHE A 24 11.30 -1.07 6.32
C PHE A 24 10.69 -1.91 7.44
N LEU A 25 11.30 -1.93 8.64
CA LEU A 25 10.71 -2.61 9.79
C LEU A 25 9.33 -2.02 10.14
N ALA A 26 9.20 -0.69 10.19
CA ALA A 26 7.92 -0.02 10.44
C ALA A 26 6.85 -0.35 9.38
N ILE A 27 7.25 -0.44 8.10
CA ILE A 27 6.38 -0.86 7.00
C ILE A 27 5.90 -2.31 7.22
N THR A 28 6.77 -3.22 7.67
CA THR A 28 6.35 -4.61 7.92
C THR A 28 5.28 -4.72 9.00
N ALA A 29 5.36 -3.88 10.03
CA ALA A 29 4.36 -3.83 11.09
C ALA A 29 3.03 -3.26 10.59
N SER A 30 3.07 -2.20 9.78
CA SER A 30 1.88 -1.64 9.15
C SER A 30 1.20 -2.64 8.19
N ASN A 31 1.98 -3.36 7.39
CA ASN A 31 1.47 -4.41 6.50
C ASN A 31 0.82 -5.57 7.28
N LEU A 32 1.41 -5.94 8.43
CA LEU A 32 0.83 -6.97 9.30
C LEU A 32 -0.48 -6.49 9.92
N ASP A 33 -0.56 -5.23 10.36
CA ASP A 33 -1.78 -4.65 10.88
C ASP A 33 -2.91 -4.73 9.84
N GLU A 34 -2.68 -4.29 8.61
CA GLU A 34 -3.66 -4.37 7.53
C GLU A 34 -4.06 -5.82 7.22
N PHE A 35 -3.10 -6.73 7.22
CA PHE A 35 -3.36 -8.15 6.99
C PHE A 35 -4.28 -8.75 8.07
N VAL A 36 -4.04 -8.40 9.34
CA VAL A 36 -4.86 -8.86 10.47
C VAL A 36 -6.25 -8.22 10.42
N GLU A 37 -6.34 -6.91 10.23
CA GLU A 37 -7.62 -6.17 10.20
C GLU A 37 -8.59 -6.66 9.14
N ILE A 38 -8.05 -7.18 8.02
CA ILE A 38 -8.86 -7.47 6.84
C ILE A 38 -8.88 -8.97 6.55
N ARG A 39 -7.69 -9.60 6.42
CA ARG A 39 -7.62 -10.98 5.96
C ARG A 39 -7.89 -11.98 7.07
N VAL A 40 -7.24 -11.80 8.22
CA VAL A 40 -7.47 -12.68 9.38
C VAL A 40 -8.88 -12.47 9.90
N ALA A 41 -9.32 -11.23 10.03
CA ALA A 41 -10.69 -10.90 10.42
C ALA A 41 -11.74 -11.55 9.51
N GLY A 42 -11.55 -11.50 8.19
CA GLY A 42 -12.47 -12.14 7.25
C GLY A 42 -12.47 -13.68 7.32
N ILE A 43 -11.34 -14.31 7.70
CA ILE A 43 -11.31 -15.76 7.93
C ILE A 43 -12.06 -16.11 9.21
N LEU A 44 -11.84 -15.36 10.31
CA LEU A 44 -12.55 -15.56 11.58
C LEU A 44 -14.04 -15.44 11.40
N GLN A 45 -14.50 -14.40 10.73
CA GLN A 45 -15.92 -14.20 10.45
C GLN A 45 -16.54 -15.39 9.71
N ARG A 46 -15.86 -15.94 8.69
CA ARG A 46 -16.36 -17.12 7.98
C ARG A 46 -16.46 -18.35 8.87
N ILE A 47 -15.54 -18.52 9.81
CA ILE A 47 -15.60 -19.61 10.79
C ILE A 47 -16.82 -19.41 11.70
N GLU A 48 -17.06 -18.20 12.19
CA GLU A 48 -18.22 -17.83 13.01
C GLU A 48 -19.55 -18.03 12.28
N GLU A 49 -19.60 -17.75 10.99
CA GLU A 49 -20.74 -17.99 10.09
C GLU A 49 -20.93 -19.48 9.75
N GLY A 50 -20.04 -20.36 10.21
CA GLY A 50 -20.14 -21.81 10.05
C GLY A 50 -19.64 -22.37 8.70
N TYR A 51 -18.87 -21.60 7.94
CA TYR A 51 -18.28 -22.09 6.69
C TYR A 51 -17.16 -23.07 6.94
N ASN A 52 -17.41 -24.36 6.66
CA ASN A 52 -16.46 -25.45 6.86
C ASN A 52 -15.83 -25.98 5.55
N GLN A 53 -16.23 -25.45 4.41
CA GLN A 53 -15.73 -25.86 3.10
C GLN A 53 -14.66 -24.89 2.57
N PRO A 54 -13.69 -25.37 1.79
CA PRO A 54 -12.81 -24.49 1.01
C PRO A 54 -13.65 -23.57 0.10
N GLN A 55 -13.19 -22.37 -0.15
CA GLN A 55 -13.85 -21.52 -1.14
C GLN A 55 -13.70 -22.15 -2.54
N PRO A 56 -14.70 -22.01 -3.44
CA PRO A 56 -14.60 -22.53 -4.82
C PRO A 56 -13.37 -22.04 -5.58
N LEU A 57 -12.89 -20.84 -5.27
CA LEU A 57 -11.68 -20.22 -5.83
C LEU A 57 -10.45 -20.41 -4.94
N ASP A 58 -10.55 -21.24 -3.90
CA ASP A 58 -9.49 -21.42 -2.91
C ASP A 58 -8.54 -22.51 -3.37
N GLU A 59 -7.48 -22.10 -4.01
CA GLU A 59 -6.52 -22.95 -4.72
C GLU A 59 -5.69 -23.87 -3.82
N GLY A 60 -5.77 -23.70 -2.50
CA GLY A 60 -5.10 -24.59 -1.55
C GLY A 60 -5.97 -25.75 -1.08
N GLY A 61 -7.25 -25.79 -1.38
CA GLY A 61 -8.20 -26.76 -0.84
C GLY A 61 -8.35 -26.73 0.67
N LEU A 62 -7.90 -25.63 1.32
CA LEU A 62 -7.91 -25.48 2.77
C LEU A 62 -9.23 -24.90 3.26
N THR A 63 -9.80 -25.49 4.29
CA THR A 63 -10.91 -24.88 5.05
C THR A 63 -10.47 -23.58 5.71
N PRO A 64 -11.40 -22.67 6.07
CA PRO A 64 -11.08 -21.47 6.82
C PRO A 64 -10.28 -21.77 8.11
N GLN A 65 -10.62 -22.84 8.85
CA GLN A 65 -9.92 -23.22 10.07
C GLN A 65 -8.48 -23.65 9.80
N GLU A 66 -8.26 -24.58 8.86
CA GLU A 66 -6.89 -25.04 8.50
C GLU A 66 -6.00 -23.88 8.02
N ARG A 67 -6.62 -22.93 7.33
CA ARG A 67 -5.93 -21.70 6.90
C ARG A 67 -5.55 -20.84 8.09
N LEU A 68 -6.45 -20.66 9.04
CA LEU A 68 -6.21 -19.90 10.25
C LEU A 68 -5.08 -20.53 11.09
N ASP A 69 -5.09 -21.85 11.25
CA ASP A 69 -4.07 -22.59 12.01
C ASP A 69 -2.67 -22.38 11.40
N ARG A 70 -2.54 -22.47 10.08
CA ARG A 70 -1.26 -22.19 9.39
C ARG A 70 -0.84 -20.72 9.49
N LEU A 71 -1.80 -19.81 9.46
CA LEU A 71 -1.51 -18.37 9.56
C LEU A 71 -1.09 -17.98 10.97
N SER A 72 -1.70 -18.53 12.01
CA SER A 72 -1.37 -18.21 13.41
C SER A 72 0.10 -18.52 13.72
N VAL A 73 0.57 -19.72 13.35
CA VAL A 73 1.99 -20.11 13.51
C VAL A 73 2.92 -19.17 12.75
N ARG A 74 2.56 -18.86 11.49
CA ARG A 74 3.41 -18.00 10.65
C ARG A 74 3.42 -16.54 11.11
N MET A 75 2.30 -16.04 11.66
CA MET A 75 2.26 -14.70 12.25
C MET A 75 3.11 -14.60 13.51
N ALA A 76 3.06 -15.61 14.39
CA ALA A 76 3.89 -15.64 15.59
C ALA A 76 5.39 -15.59 15.24
N SER A 77 5.85 -16.49 14.37
CA SER A 77 7.25 -16.49 13.90
C SER A 77 7.66 -15.19 13.21
N PHE A 78 6.73 -14.54 12.49
CA PHE A 78 7.03 -13.28 11.83
C PHE A 78 7.18 -12.13 12.83
N VAL A 79 6.31 -12.05 13.86
CA VAL A 79 6.42 -11.05 14.93
C VAL A 79 7.73 -11.24 15.70
N GLU A 80 8.11 -12.48 16.03
CA GLU A 80 9.41 -12.78 16.66
C GLU A 80 10.58 -12.27 15.80
N ALA A 81 10.53 -12.51 14.49
CA ALA A 81 11.56 -12.01 13.57
C ALA A 81 11.62 -10.48 13.52
N GLN A 82 10.48 -9.77 13.56
CA GLN A 82 10.44 -8.30 13.63
C GLN A 82 11.12 -7.77 14.89
N TYR A 83 10.83 -8.36 16.07
CA TYR A 83 11.43 -7.90 17.32
C TYR A 83 12.90 -8.30 17.44
N ARG A 84 13.30 -9.46 16.89
CA ARG A 84 14.72 -9.80 16.75
C ARG A 84 15.46 -8.81 15.86
N CYS A 85 14.92 -8.46 14.71
CA CYS A 85 15.49 -7.42 13.84
C CYS A 85 15.65 -6.09 14.58
N TRP A 86 14.64 -5.67 15.35
CA TRP A 86 14.72 -4.46 16.17
C TRP A 86 15.82 -4.54 17.22
N ASN A 87 15.79 -5.56 18.09
CA ASN A 87 16.62 -5.66 19.27
C ASN A 87 18.08 -5.99 18.95
N GLU A 88 18.33 -6.92 18.01
CA GLU A 88 19.66 -7.45 17.74
C GLU A 88 20.39 -6.72 16.62
N LEU A 89 19.66 -6.14 15.65
CA LEU A 89 20.27 -5.52 14.48
C LEU A 89 20.15 -3.99 14.48
N LEU A 90 18.93 -3.44 14.65
CA LEU A 90 18.70 -2.02 14.43
C LEU A 90 19.06 -1.17 15.66
N LEU A 91 18.64 -1.60 16.84
CA LEU A 91 18.89 -0.85 18.08
C LEU A 91 20.40 -0.67 18.35
N PRO A 92 21.24 -1.72 18.28
CA PRO A 92 22.68 -1.57 18.43
C PRO A 92 23.33 -0.70 17.34
N ALA A 93 22.90 -0.85 16.08
CA ALA A 93 23.42 -0.04 14.98
C ALA A 93 23.06 1.44 15.14
N MET A 94 21.83 1.76 15.59
CA MET A 94 21.44 3.15 15.89
C MET A 94 22.28 3.74 17.03
N GLN A 95 22.56 2.95 18.07
CA GLN A 95 23.38 3.41 19.18
C GLN A 95 24.82 3.76 18.73
N GLN A 96 25.38 2.99 17.79
CA GLN A 96 26.70 3.31 17.18
C GLN A 96 26.64 4.64 16.41
N GLU A 97 25.53 4.95 15.77
CA GLU A 97 25.27 6.18 15.02
C GLU A 97 24.74 7.31 15.93
N LYS A 98 24.86 7.15 17.26
CA LYS A 98 24.41 8.12 18.27
C LYS A 98 22.92 8.46 18.21
N ILE A 99 22.08 7.49 17.87
CA ILE A 99 20.63 7.59 17.95
C ILE A 99 20.17 6.63 19.04
N ARG A 100 19.52 7.16 20.11
CA ARG A 100 19.08 6.35 21.25
C ARG A 100 17.59 6.51 21.51
N VAL A 101 16.92 5.38 21.75
CA VAL A 101 15.56 5.35 22.30
C VAL A 101 15.72 4.89 23.75
N LEU A 102 15.58 5.82 24.69
CA LEU A 102 15.89 5.64 26.09
C LEU A 102 14.66 5.29 26.91
N GLN A 103 14.83 4.43 27.90
CA GLN A 103 13.84 4.19 28.95
C GLN A 103 13.90 5.31 30.01
N TRP A 104 12.78 5.54 30.70
CA TRP A 104 12.70 6.56 31.75
C TRP A 104 13.87 6.55 32.75
N ARG A 105 14.28 5.37 33.20
CA ARG A 105 15.37 5.18 34.16
C ARG A 105 16.76 5.55 33.61
N GLN A 106 16.93 5.60 32.29
CA GLN A 106 18.18 5.90 31.60
C GLN A 106 18.36 7.40 31.34
N LEU A 107 17.33 8.21 31.59
CA LEU A 107 17.38 9.63 31.33
C LEU A 107 18.32 10.38 32.30
N SER A 108 19.08 11.32 31.76
CA SER A 108 19.78 12.33 32.56
C SER A 108 18.78 13.28 33.25
N ASP A 109 19.23 14.02 34.25
CA ASP A 109 18.36 14.96 34.97
C ASP A 109 17.81 16.06 34.04
N ALA A 110 18.62 16.53 33.10
CA ALA A 110 18.17 17.51 32.10
C ALA A 110 17.09 16.92 31.18
N ALA A 111 17.28 15.67 30.70
CA ALA A 111 16.34 14.99 29.87
C ALA A 111 15.02 14.68 30.63
N ARG A 112 15.12 14.28 31.90
CA ARG A 112 13.94 14.10 32.78
C ARG A 112 13.16 15.38 32.97
N THR A 113 13.83 16.47 33.24
CA THR A 113 13.20 17.79 33.44
C THR A 113 12.44 18.19 32.16
N HIS A 114 13.08 18.06 31.00
CA HIS A 114 12.46 18.34 29.70
C HIS A 114 11.22 17.47 29.46
N ALA A 115 11.35 16.15 29.67
CA ALA A 115 10.24 15.20 29.49
C ALA A 115 9.07 15.49 30.45
N LEU A 116 9.36 15.90 31.70
CA LEU A 116 8.32 16.26 32.66
C LEU A 116 7.60 17.55 32.27
N LEU A 117 8.32 18.56 31.81
CA LEU A 117 7.68 19.79 31.29
C LEU A 117 6.77 19.49 30.10
N PHE A 118 7.23 18.63 29.18
CA PHE A 118 6.37 18.17 28.06
C PHE A 118 5.13 17.41 28.57
N TYR A 119 5.33 16.53 29.57
CA TYR A 119 4.22 15.79 30.18
C TYR A 119 3.18 16.74 30.78
N GLU A 120 3.59 17.68 31.60
CA GLU A 120 2.70 18.60 32.31
C GLU A 120 1.93 19.52 31.36
N ASN A 121 2.57 20.01 30.29
CA ASN A 121 1.96 20.96 29.39
C ASN A 121 1.13 20.31 28.27
N GLU A 122 1.58 19.18 27.74
CA GLU A 122 1.01 18.61 26.49
C GLU A 122 0.30 17.27 26.73
N VAL A 123 0.73 16.47 27.71
CA VAL A 123 0.24 15.09 27.88
C VAL A 123 -0.82 15.00 28.96
N ASP A 124 -0.54 15.46 30.18
CA ASP A 124 -1.42 15.34 31.35
C ASP A 124 -2.85 15.86 31.10
N PRO A 125 -3.07 17.03 30.46
CA PRO A 125 -4.42 17.53 30.18
C PRO A 125 -5.26 16.64 29.26
N LEU A 126 -4.64 15.73 28.51
CA LEU A 126 -5.30 14.84 27.57
C LEU A 126 -5.59 13.45 28.14
N LEU A 127 -5.06 13.13 29.33
CA LEU A 127 -5.18 11.79 29.89
C LEU A 127 -6.48 11.59 30.65
N THR A 128 -7.09 10.45 30.44
CA THR A 128 -8.27 10.01 31.21
C THR A 128 -8.00 8.61 31.74
N PRO A 129 -7.48 8.48 32.97
CA PRO A 129 -7.30 7.18 33.61
C PRO A 129 -8.67 6.58 34.00
N VAL A 130 -8.85 5.30 33.72
CA VAL A 130 -10.08 4.56 34.04
C VAL A 130 -9.75 3.36 34.92
N THR A 131 -10.49 3.16 35.98
CA THR A 131 -10.43 1.93 36.80
C THR A 131 -11.62 1.05 36.46
N ILE A 132 -11.36 -0.20 36.16
CA ILE A 132 -12.37 -1.19 35.79
C ILE A 132 -12.71 -2.02 37.02
N ASP A 133 -13.94 -1.94 37.44
CA ASP A 133 -14.55 -2.69 38.53
C ASP A 133 -15.99 -3.10 38.14
N PRO A 134 -16.72 -3.86 38.98
CA PRO A 134 -18.10 -4.25 38.67
C PRO A 134 -19.07 -3.09 38.37
N SER A 135 -18.74 -1.87 38.80
CA SER A 135 -19.54 -0.66 38.57
C SER A 135 -19.12 0.12 37.32
N HIS A 136 -17.91 -0.15 36.80
CA HIS A 136 -17.31 0.54 35.67
C HIS A 136 -16.90 -0.49 34.60
N PRO A 137 -17.67 -0.60 33.52
CA PRO A 137 -17.37 -1.55 32.44
C PRO A 137 -16.04 -1.20 31.75
N PHE A 138 -15.48 -2.20 31.08
CA PHE A 138 -14.23 -2.02 30.32
C PHE A 138 -14.36 -0.88 29.28
N PRO A 139 -13.45 0.11 29.29
CA PRO A 139 -13.53 1.23 28.36
C PRO A 139 -13.37 0.74 26.93
N ARG A 140 -14.06 1.40 26.02
CA ARG A 140 -13.96 1.08 24.60
C ARG A 140 -12.60 1.51 24.04
N VAL A 141 -11.70 0.56 23.90
CA VAL A 141 -10.40 0.77 23.23
C VAL A 141 -10.61 0.83 21.72
N LEU A 142 -10.21 1.95 21.12
CA LEU A 142 -10.28 2.14 19.67
C LEU A 142 -9.28 1.24 18.93
N ASN A 143 -9.58 0.90 17.68
CA ASN A 143 -8.69 0.11 16.83
C ASN A 143 -7.27 0.70 16.77
N LYS A 144 -6.28 -0.13 17.07
CA LYS A 144 -4.82 0.22 17.11
C LYS A 144 -4.45 1.37 18.07
N ALA A 145 -5.33 1.71 19.03
CA ALA A 145 -4.97 2.62 20.11
C ALA A 145 -3.95 1.96 21.03
N LEU A 146 -2.87 2.67 21.34
CA LEU A 146 -1.93 2.26 22.37
C LEU A 146 -2.51 2.65 23.73
N CYS A 147 -2.50 1.71 24.67
CA CYS A 147 -2.98 1.89 26.03
C CYS A 147 -1.97 1.31 27.01
N LEU A 148 -2.02 1.80 28.26
CA LEU A 148 -1.37 1.16 29.39
C LEU A 148 -2.44 0.39 30.19
N ALA A 149 -2.16 -0.86 30.51
CA ALA A 149 -2.91 -1.66 31.45
C ALA A 149 -2.15 -1.73 32.77
N LEU A 150 -2.86 -1.56 33.87
CA LEU A 150 -2.30 -1.48 35.22
C LEU A 150 -3.05 -2.44 36.14
N LEU A 151 -2.32 -3.26 36.87
CA LEU A 151 -2.89 -4.04 37.95
C LEU A 151 -2.85 -3.23 39.23
N LEU A 152 -4.01 -2.89 39.77
CA LEU A 152 -4.19 -1.96 40.85
C LEU A 152 -4.67 -2.67 42.12
N ARG A 153 -4.10 -2.32 43.28
CA ARG A 153 -4.58 -2.76 44.58
C ARG A 153 -4.98 -1.57 45.41
N HIS A 154 -6.23 -1.57 45.93
CA HIS A 154 -6.73 -0.46 46.76
C HIS A 154 -5.90 -0.30 48.03
N LYS A 155 -5.45 0.92 48.36
CA LYS A 155 -4.62 1.21 49.56
C LYS A 155 -5.38 1.09 50.88
N ARG A 156 -6.70 1.29 50.87
CA ARG A 156 -7.53 1.12 52.06
C ARG A 156 -7.78 -0.37 52.35
N LYS A 157 -7.43 -0.85 53.55
CA LYS A 157 -7.86 -2.16 54.02
C LYS A 157 -9.40 -2.16 54.13
N MET A 158 -10.07 -3.02 53.38
CA MET A 158 -11.48 -3.27 53.64
C MET A 158 -11.63 -4.01 54.98
N ASN A 159 -12.41 -3.44 55.89
CA ASN A 159 -12.71 -4.08 57.16
C ASN A 159 -13.50 -5.38 56.87
N GLY A 160 -12.86 -6.55 57.12
CA GLY A 160 -13.57 -7.81 56.99
C GLY A 160 -12.81 -9.01 56.36
N GLY A 161 -11.48 -9.07 56.44
CA GLY A 161 -10.75 -10.32 56.23
C GLY A 161 -10.76 -10.94 54.80
N SER A 162 -11.41 -10.32 53.81
CA SER A 162 -11.37 -10.77 52.41
C SER A 162 -10.06 -10.39 51.73
N LYS A 163 -9.56 -11.26 50.87
CA LYS A 163 -8.36 -10.97 50.05
C LYS A 163 -8.57 -9.63 49.32
N PRO A 164 -7.52 -8.76 49.26
CA PRO A 164 -7.64 -7.52 48.55
C PRO A 164 -7.95 -7.79 47.07
N VAL A 165 -9.09 -7.29 46.62
CA VAL A 165 -9.50 -7.43 45.21
C VAL A 165 -8.62 -6.49 44.36
N THR A 166 -8.00 -7.04 43.34
CA THR A 166 -7.26 -6.26 42.33
C THR A 166 -8.22 -5.68 41.31
N ALA A 167 -8.00 -4.44 40.91
CA ALA A 167 -8.71 -3.77 39.82
C ALA A 167 -7.78 -3.64 38.61
N LEU A 168 -8.34 -3.48 37.42
CA LEU A 168 -7.60 -3.18 36.22
C LEU A 168 -7.71 -1.69 35.91
N GLY A 169 -6.57 -0.98 35.84
CA GLY A 169 -6.51 0.39 35.37
C GLY A 169 -6.19 0.43 33.86
N VAL A 170 -6.80 1.36 33.15
CA VAL A 170 -6.47 1.58 31.72
C VAL A 170 -6.25 3.07 31.48
N VAL A 171 -5.15 3.39 30.78
CA VAL A 171 -4.84 4.75 30.32
C VAL A 171 -4.61 4.71 28.82
N THR A 172 -5.43 5.44 28.05
CA THR A 172 -5.23 5.54 26.61
C THR A 172 -4.17 6.58 26.28
N VAL A 173 -3.17 6.20 25.50
CA VAL A 173 -2.11 7.12 25.03
C VAL A 173 -2.67 8.03 23.93
N PRO A 174 -2.64 9.36 24.07
CA PRO A 174 -3.22 10.31 23.13
C PRO A 174 -2.70 10.12 21.72
N ARG A 175 -3.61 10.06 20.74
CA ARG A 175 -3.24 9.85 19.30
C ARG A 175 -2.74 11.13 18.62
N SER A 176 -3.12 12.28 19.13
CA SER A 176 -2.73 13.60 18.65
C SER A 176 -1.25 13.93 18.91
N LEU A 177 -0.65 13.27 19.90
CA LEU A 177 0.74 13.50 20.29
C LEU A 177 1.71 12.57 19.53
N PRO A 178 2.96 13.03 19.32
CA PRO A 178 4.02 12.20 18.76
C PRO A 178 4.32 11.00 19.67
N ARG A 179 4.66 9.86 19.07
CA ARG A 179 4.99 8.64 19.83
C ARG A 179 6.43 8.62 20.36
N LEU A 180 7.30 9.38 19.72
CA LEU A 180 8.68 9.58 20.09
C LEU A 180 8.85 11.05 20.47
N ILE A 181 9.30 11.28 21.68
CA ILE A 181 9.57 12.62 22.22
C ILE A 181 11.07 12.84 22.13
N PRO A 182 11.54 13.84 21.36
CA PRO A 182 12.95 14.19 21.33
C PRO A 182 13.38 14.77 22.69
N LEU A 183 14.57 14.39 23.11
CA LEU A 183 15.16 14.81 24.38
C LEU A 183 16.42 15.66 24.14
N PRO A 184 16.78 16.58 25.06
CA PRO A 184 18.09 17.19 25.05
C PRO A 184 19.12 16.07 25.25
N GLY A 185 19.96 15.85 24.25
CA GLY A 185 21.05 14.89 24.26
C GLY A 185 22.38 15.55 24.51
N GLU A 186 23.41 14.73 24.81
CA GLU A 186 24.81 15.14 24.78
C GLU A 186 25.24 15.50 23.36
N ASP A 187 26.34 16.22 23.19
CA ASP A 187 26.80 16.65 21.88
C ASP A 187 26.92 15.51 20.87
N GLY A 188 26.13 15.65 19.80
CA GLY A 188 26.07 14.70 18.71
C GLY A 188 25.12 13.52 18.89
N TYR A 189 24.43 13.37 20.03
CA TYR A 189 23.39 12.35 20.21
C TYR A 189 22.02 12.87 19.81
N CYS A 190 21.21 11.96 19.25
CA CYS A 190 19.77 12.13 19.03
C CYS A 190 19.05 11.19 20.00
N ASP A 191 18.58 11.72 21.11
CA ASP A 191 17.93 10.96 22.17
C ASP A 191 16.41 11.11 22.07
N PHE A 192 15.71 10.02 22.32
CA PHE A 192 14.26 9.95 22.31
C PHE A 192 13.75 9.13 23.49
N ILE A 193 12.54 9.45 23.94
CA ILE A 193 11.74 8.57 24.81
C ILE A 193 10.41 8.27 24.14
N LEU A 194 9.90 7.05 24.37
CA LEU A 194 8.56 6.69 23.93
C LEU A 194 7.50 7.36 24.82
N LEU A 195 6.46 7.92 24.21
CA LEU A 195 5.40 8.63 24.94
C LEU A 195 4.75 7.79 26.05
N HIS A 196 4.54 6.48 25.80
CA HIS A 196 3.97 5.60 26.81
C HIS A 196 4.90 5.39 28.01
N GLU A 197 6.21 5.31 27.81
CA GLU A 197 7.20 5.25 28.88
C GLU A 197 7.16 6.51 29.76
N LEU A 198 6.98 7.68 29.13
CA LEU A 198 6.80 8.94 29.86
C LEU A 198 5.50 8.92 30.69
N ILE A 199 4.38 8.49 30.10
CA ILE A 199 3.10 8.35 30.81
C ILE A 199 3.23 7.32 31.95
N GLU A 200 3.87 6.20 31.68
CA GLU A 200 4.11 5.12 32.65
C GLU A 200 4.87 5.59 33.88
N SER A 201 5.82 6.52 33.73
CA SER A 201 6.55 7.11 34.84
C SER A 201 5.68 7.91 35.82
N ARG A 202 4.42 8.26 35.40
CA ARG A 202 3.50 9.09 36.18
C ARG A 202 2.22 8.36 36.65
N VAL A 203 2.06 7.08 36.36
CA VAL A 203 0.81 6.32 36.65
C VAL A 203 0.44 6.29 38.15
N GLU A 204 1.42 6.29 39.05
CA GLU A 204 1.17 6.32 40.49
C GLU A 204 0.48 7.60 40.95
N GLN A 205 0.69 8.71 40.25
CA GLN A 205 0.04 9.98 40.52
C GLN A 205 -1.39 10.03 39.98
N MET A 206 -1.67 9.33 38.88
CA MET A 206 -3.00 9.21 38.30
C MET A 206 -3.91 8.35 39.16
N PHE A 207 -3.39 7.29 39.80
CA PHE A 207 -4.14 6.33 40.61
C PHE A 207 -3.82 6.44 42.10
N ARG A 208 -3.92 7.64 42.64
CA ARG A 208 -3.48 7.98 44.04
C ARG A 208 -4.10 7.08 45.14
N GLY A 209 -5.32 6.54 44.93
CA GLY A 209 -5.99 5.64 45.85
C GLY A 209 -5.54 4.19 45.79
N TYR A 210 -4.68 3.87 44.83
CA TYR A 210 -4.23 2.51 44.54
C TYR A 210 -2.70 2.39 44.61
N GLU A 211 -2.25 1.18 44.85
CA GLU A 211 -0.89 0.72 44.65
C GLU A 211 -0.84 0.06 43.28
N VAL A 212 0.10 0.45 42.44
CA VAL A 212 0.34 -0.15 41.12
C VAL A 212 1.21 -1.38 41.30
N LEU A 213 0.66 -2.57 41.08
CA LEU A 213 1.36 -3.86 41.26
C LEU A 213 2.16 -4.24 40.02
N SER A 214 1.60 -4.01 38.86
CA SER A 214 2.26 -4.22 37.56
C SER A 214 1.61 -3.34 36.49
N ARG A 215 2.30 -3.17 35.39
CA ARG A 215 1.90 -2.35 34.26
C ARG A 215 2.46 -2.91 32.96
N ALA A 216 1.77 -2.66 31.86
CA ALA A 216 2.24 -3.02 30.52
C ALA A 216 1.51 -2.18 29.46
N ALA A 217 2.23 -1.80 28.42
CA ALA A 217 1.61 -1.23 27.23
C ALA A 217 0.94 -2.33 26.41
N PHE A 218 -0.20 -2.01 25.82
CA PHE A 218 -0.93 -2.91 24.92
C PHE A 218 -1.66 -2.16 23.82
N ARG A 219 -2.01 -2.88 22.75
CA ARG A 219 -2.95 -2.41 21.73
C ARG A 219 -3.81 -3.55 21.18
N VAL A 220 -4.98 -3.21 20.67
CA VAL A 220 -5.88 -4.16 20.04
C VAL A 220 -6.08 -3.81 18.58
N THR A 221 -5.98 -4.79 17.71
CA THR A 221 -6.36 -4.70 16.31
C THR A 221 -7.77 -5.26 16.15
N ARG A 222 -8.67 -4.48 15.51
CA ARG A 222 -10.08 -4.84 15.32
C ARG A 222 -10.38 -5.12 13.85
N ASN A 223 -11.45 -5.89 13.62
CA ASN A 223 -11.99 -6.09 12.28
C ASN A 223 -12.38 -4.74 11.67
N SER A 224 -11.86 -4.47 10.48
CA SER A 224 -12.09 -3.24 9.72
C SER A 224 -12.68 -3.51 8.34
N ASN A 225 -13.23 -4.71 8.09
CA ASN A 225 -13.94 -4.98 6.86
C ASN A 225 -15.23 -4.16 6.82
N LEU A 226 -15.49 -3.53 5.67
CA LEU A 226 -16.77 -2.90 5.37
C LEU A 226 -17.63 -3.95 4.66
N TYR A 227 -18.78 -4.25 5.21
CA TYR A 227 -19.79 -5.10 4.59
C TYR A 227 -20.94 -4.20 4.18
N MET A 228 -21.12 -4.00 2.88
CA MET A 228 -22.26 -3.29 2.33
C MET A 228 -23.39 -4.33 2.16
N GLN A 229 -24.47 -4.15 2.91
CA GLN A 229 -25.73 -4.84 2.61
C GLN A 229 -26.40 -4.11 1.45
N GLU A 230 -26.87 -4.87 0.47
CA GLU A 230 -27.72 -4.36 -0.62
C GLU A 230 -29.09 -4.00 -0.03
N GLU A 231 -29.20 -2.82 0.56
CA GLU A 231 -30.49 -2.22 0.82
C GLU A 231 -30.84 -1.33 -0.38
N GLU A 232 -31.88 -1.69 -1.11
CA GLU A 232 -32.34 -1.08 -2.37
C GLU A 232 -32.66 0.44 -2.30
N SER A 233 -32.55 1.07 -1.15
CA SER A 233 -33.01 2.46 -0.93
C SER A 233 -31.94 3.46 -0.50
N ARG A 234 -30.67 3.04 -0.30
CA ARG A 234 -29.60 3.95 0.19
C ARG A 234 -28.58 4.27 -0.89
N SER A 235 -28.19 5.55 -0.97
CA SER A 235 -27.09 5.95 -1.81
C SER A 235 -25.76 5.29 -1.35
N VAL A 236 -24.81 5.05 -2.26
CA VAL A 236 -23.46 4.53 -1.94
C VAL A 236 -22.80 5.35 -0.81
N LEU A 237 -22.98 6.67 -0.84
CA LEU A 237 -22.47 7.59 0.16
C LEU A 237 -23.05 7.32 1.57
N GLU A 238 -24.35 7.07 1.69
CA GLU A 238 -25.00 6.78 2.96
C GLU A 238 -24.63 5.42 3.51
N SER A 239 -24.55 4.41 2.64
CA SER A 239 -24.10 3.06 2.99
C SER A 239 -22.66 3.05 3.51
N VAL A 240 -21.74 3.74 2.83
CA VAL A 240 -20.34 3.87 3.29
C VAL A 240 -20.26 4.58 4.63
N ARG A 241 -21.08 5.62 4.90
CA ARG A 241 -21.10 6.33 6.19
C ARG A 241 -21.62 5.45 7.33
N ALA A 242 -22.67 4.69 7.10
CA ALA A 242 -23.22 3.76 8.08
C ALA A 242 -22.18 2.69 8.46
N GLU A 243 -21.49 2.12 7.47
CA GLU A 243 -20.46 1.12 7.68
C GLU A 243 -19.20 1.69 8.36
N LEU A 244 -18.78 2.92 8.07
CA LEU A 244 -17.70 3.58 8.78
C LEU A 244 -17.99 3.74 10.29
N HIS A 245 -19.26 3.95 10.65
CA HIS A 245 -19.68 3.96 12.05
C HIS A 245 -19.58 2.56 12.68
N ASN A 246 -20.01 1.51 11.98
CA ASN A 246 -19.95 0.11 12.42
C ASN A 246 -18.52 -0.39 12.55
N ARG A 247 -17.62 -0.01 11.62
CA ARG A 247 -16.18 -0.32 11.66
C ARG A 247 -15.51 0.06 12.98
N ARG A 248 -15.96 1.15 13.61
CA ARG A 248 -15.46 1.57 14.94
C ARG A 248 -15.85 0.59 16.04
N LYS A 249 -16.80 -0.30 15.78
CA LYS A 249 -17.35 -1.31 16.72
C LYS A 249 -16.86 -2.73 16.43
N GLY A 250 -16.05 -2.95 15.40
CA GLY A 250 -15.60 -4.27 14.99
C GLY A 250 -14.95 -5.07 16.12
N ASP A 251 -15.09 -6.39 16.07
CA ASP A 251 -14.58 -7.32 17.06
C ASP A 251 -13.06 -7.29 17.12
N ALA A 252 -12.49 -7.58 18.27
CA ALA A 252 -11.06 -7.68 18.43
C ALA A 252 -10.53 -8.90 17.66
N VAL A 253 -9.41 -8.74 16.99
CA VAL A 253 -8.77 -9.81 16.19
C VAL A 253 -7.41 -10.17 16.76
N ARG A 254 -6.69 -9.20 17.35
CA ARG A 254 -5.34 -9.39 17.90
C ARG A 254 -5.09 -8.45 19.07
N LEU A 255 -4.48 -8.99 20.12
CA LEU A 255 -3.90 -8.25 21.23
C LEU A 255 -2.36 -8.29 21.09
N GLU A 256 -1.72 -7.13 21.10
CA GLU A 256 -0.27 -7.00 21.28
C GLU A 256 -0.03 -6.37 22.66
N ILE A 257 0.87 -6.96 23.43
CA ILE A 257 1.16 -6.55 24.80
C ILE A 257 2.65 -6.74 25.10
N GLU A 258 3.23 -5.85 25.88
CA GLU A 258 4.62 -6.01 26.33
C GLU A 258 4.85 -7.35 27.04
N SER A 259 6.00 -7.95 26.80
CA SER A 259 6.39 -9.24 27.40
C SER A 259 6.50 -9.18 28.91
N SER A 260 6.72 -8.00 29.49
CA SER A 260 6.73 -7.72 30.94
C SER A 260 5.36 -7.85 31.62
N ALA A 261 4.25 -7.92 30.84
CA ALA A 261 2.90 -8.05 31.38
C ALA A 261 2.72 -9.32 32.20
N THR A 262 2.15 -9.18 33.41
CA THR A 262 1.77 -10.34 34.24
C THR A 262 0.65 -11.15 33.59
N GLU A 263 0.59 -12.46 33.90
CA GLU A 263 -0.48 -13.34 33.38
C GLU A 263 -1.88 -12.81 33.77
N GLU A 264 -2.02 -12.19 34.95
CA GLU A 264 -3.27 -11.60 35.39
C GLU A 264 -3.75 -10.47 34.48
N ILE A 265 -2.84 -9.56 34.05
CA ILE A 265 -3.17 -8.50 33.09
C ILE A 265 -3.56 -9.10 31.74
N VAL A 266 -2.76 -10.03 31.25
CA VAL A 266 -2.99 -10.69 29.95
C VAL A 266 -4.33 -11.39 29.91
N GLU A 267 -4.65 -12.19 30.94
CA GLU A 267 -5.88 -12.96 30.97
C GLU A 267 -7.13 -12.05 31.12
N ARG A 268 -7.04 -10.98 31.90
CA ARG A 268 -8.13 -10.01 32.01
C ARG A 268 -8.37 -9.30 30.66
N LEU A 269 -7.33 -8.88 29.95
CA LEU A 269 -7.47 -8.25 28.64
C LEU A 269 -7.99 -9.25 27.60
N ARG A 270 -7.43 -10.47 27.57
CA ARG A 270 -7.86 -11.54 26.65
C ARG A 270 -9.36 -11.81 26.81
N THR A 271 -9.83 -11.99 28.04
CA THR A 271 -11.24 -12.24 28.36
C THR A 271 -12.13 -11.06 27.98
N ASN A 272 -11.72 -9.82 28.30
CA ASN A 272 -12.50 -8.62 27.95
C ASN A 272 -12.61 -8.38 26.44
N PHE A 273 -11.65 -8.81 25.67
CA PHE A 273 -11.65 -8.68 24.21
C PHE A 273 -12.14 -9.95 23.51
N GLU A 274 -12.53 -10.99 24.25
CA GLU A 274 -13.03 -12.28 23.71
C GLU A 274 -12.05 -12.95 22.75
N LEU A 275 -10.74 -12.90 23.10
CA LEU A 275 -9.67 -13.43 22.26
C LEU A 275 -9.22 -14.82 22.68
N GLU A 276 -8.83 -15.63 21.71
CA GLU A 276 -8.13 -16.90 21.91
C GLU A 276 -6.63 -16.67 22.18
N LEU A 277 -5.96 -17.68 22.77
CA LEU A 277 -4.53 -17.56 23.14
C LEU A 277 -3.63 -17.23 21.96
N TRP A 278 -3.88 -17.78 20.78
CA TRP A 278 -3.08 -17.54 19.58
C TRP A 278 -3.19 -16.10 19.04
N GLN A 279 -4.19 -15.35 19.50
CA GLN A 279 -4.42 -13.95 19.13
C GLN A 279 -3.66 -12.97 20.04
N VAL A 280 -2.99 -13.47 21.08
CA VAL A 280 -2.19 -12.68 22.01
C VAL A 280 -0.72 -12.75 21.64
N PHE A 281 -0.13 -11.60 21.30
CA PHE A 281 1.27 -11.45 20.90
C PHE A 281 2.01 -10.68 21.98
N ARG A 282 2.90 -11.36 22.68
CA ARG A 282 3.82 -10.72 23.64
C ARG A 282 5.02 -10.16 22.89
N THR A 283 5.33 -8.89 23.12
CA THR A 283 6.36 -8.17 22.39
C THR A 283 7.51 -7.80 23.29
N ASP A 284 8.73 -8.15 22.88
CA ASP A 284 9.96 -7.76 23.57
C ASP A 284 10.52 -6.46 22.99
N GLY A 285 9.87 -5.34 23.32
CA GLY A 285 10.20 -4.01 22.79
C GLY A 285 8.94 -3.17 22.56
N PRO A 286 9.05 -2.05 21.83
CA PRO A 286 7.94 -1.12 21.65
C PRO A 286 6.69 -1.78 21.08
N VAL A 287 5.56 -1.68 21.76
CA VAL A 287 4.27 -2.06 21.17
C VAL A 287 3.98 -1.13 19.99
N ASN A 288 3.59 -1.71 18.84
CA ASN A 288 3.34 -0.96 17.62
C ASN A 288 4.61 -0.43 16.91
N LEU A 289 5.42 -1.35 16.38
CA LEU A 289 6.63 -1.03 15.62
C LEU A 289 6.38 -0.11 14.40
N SER A 290 5.14 0.00 13.88
CA SER A 290 4.85 0.93 12.78
C SER A 290 5.13 2.39 13.13
N ARG A 291 5.13 2.73 14.43
CA ARG A 291 5.42 4.08 14.92
C ARG A 291 6.91 4.43 14.93
N LEU A 292 7.79 3.45 14.74
CA LEU A 292 9.21 3.69 14.51
C LEU A 292 9.48 4.48 13.22
N MET A 293 8.47 4.60 12.33
CA MET A 293 8.52 5.53 11.20
C MET A 293 8.85 6.97 11.64
N ASN A 294 8.50 7.36 12.85
CA ASN A 294 8.82 8.68 13.39
C ASN A 294 10.35 8.85 13.60
N LEU A 295 11.10 7.78 13.86
CA LEU A 295 12.57 7.87 13.92
C LEU A 295 13.16 8.30 12.58
N TYR A 296 12.57 7.83 11.48
CA TYR A 296 12.99 8.22 10.14
C TYR A 296 12.83 9.73 9.91
N SER A 297 11.74 10.35 10.39
CA SER A 297 11.53 11.79 10.24
C SER A 297 12.33 12.62 11.23
N GLU A 298 12.35 12.22 12.50
CA GLU A 298 12.88 13.02 13.61
C GLU A 298 14.41 12.95 13.76
N ALA A 299 15.02 11.81 13.46
CA ALA A 299 16.47 11.68 13.51
C ALA A 299 17.13 12.50 12.39
N LYS A 300 17.80 13.59 12.76
CA LYS A 300 18.47 14.51 11.83
C LYS A 300 19.81 13.92 11.35
N ARG A 301 19.76 12.80 10.63
CA ARG A 301 20.91 12.05 10.12
C ARG A 301 20.73 11.75 8.62
N PRO A 302 20.92 12.73 7.73
CA PRO A 302 20.72 12.54 6.29
C PRO A 302 21.62 11.47 5.68
N ALA A 303 22.83 11.28 6.20
CA ALA A 303 23.75 10.24 5.74
C ALA A 303 23.24 8.81 5.98
N LEU A 304 22.29 8.62 6.90
CA LEU A 304 21.66 7.32 7.21
C LEU A 304 20.36 7.07 6.43
N LYS A 305 20.07 7.90 5.44
CA LYS A 305 18.90 7.81 4.56
C LYS A 305 19.35 7.74 3.11
N TYR A 306 18.47 7.24 2.23
CA TYR A 306 18.71 7.40 0.80
C TYR A 306 18.81 8.88 0.44
N PRO A 307 19.76 9.27 -0.45
CA PRO A 307 19.79 10.63 -0.99
C PRO A 307 18.44 10.99 -1.62
N PRO A 308 17.98 12.25 -1.50
CA PRO A 308 16.77 12.68 -2.19
C PRO A 308 16.88 12.41 -3.70
N PHE A 309 15.76 11.96 -4.29
CA PHE A 309 15.66 11.73 -5.72
C PHE A 309 14.38 12.39 -6.24
N SER A 310 14.47 13.23 -7.26
CA SER A 310 13.37 14.04 -7.78
C SER A 310 12.88 13.62 -9.17
N GLY A 311 13.54 12.67 -9.80
CA GLY A 311 13.25 12.25 -11.16
C GLY A 311 13.64 13.31 -12.21
N LYS A 312 13.71 12.86 -13.47
CA LYS A 312 14.02 13.71 -14.61
C LYS A 312 12.80 14.53 -15.01
N GLU A 313 12.94 15.83 -15.12
CA GLU A 313 11.87 16.69 -15.66
C GLU A 313 11.70 16.47 -17.16
N PHE A 314 10.45 16.31 -17.60
CA PHE A 314 10.12 16.23 -19.01
C PHE A 314 10.39 17.59 -19.67
N ARG A 315 10.99 17.57 -20.86
CA ARG A 315 11.24 18.75 -21.68
C ARG A 315 10.47 18.62 -22.98
N LEU A 316 9.72 19.68 -23.30
CA LEU A 316 9.08 19.80 -24.60
C LEU A 316 10.15 19.77 -25.70
N SER A 317 9.80 19.23 -26.86
CA SER A 317 10.64 19.34 -28.04
C SER A 317 10.80 20.80 -28.44
N ALA A 318 11.91 21.15 -29.09
CA ALA A 318 12.18 22.54 -29.54
C ALA A 318 11.11 23.11 -30.50
N LYS A 319 10.24 22.23 -31.00
CA LYS A 319 9.16 22.58 -31.95
C LYS A 319 7.78 22.64 -31.29
N SER A 320 7.69 22.50 -29.97
CA SER A 320 6.42 22.53 -29.25
C SER A 320 6.39 23.66 -28.23
N SER A 321 5.32 24.45 -28.26
CA SER A 321 5.11 25.57 -27.36
C SER A 321 4.51 25.15 -26.01
N ASP A 322 3.72 24.07 -26.03
CA ASP A 322 3.03 23.52 -24.85
C ASP A 322 2.91 21.99 -24.92
N ILE A 323 2.38 21.40 -23.87
CA ILE A 323 2.19 19.94 -23.75
C ILE A 323 1.17 19.42 -24.78
N PHE A 324 0.13 20.19 -25.11
CA PHE A 324 -0.89 19.79 -26.07
C PHE A 324 -0.30 19.71 -27.50
N GLU A 325 0.54 20.68 -27.86
CA GLU A 325 1.25 20.62 -29.14
C GLU A 325 2.23 19.44 -29.20
N GLU A 326 2.93 19.12 -28.12
CA GLU A 326 3.78 17.95 -28.04
C GLU A 326 2.98 16.66 -28.23
N MET A 327 1.83 16.52 -27.55
CA MET A 327 0.95 15.37 -27.64
C MET A 327 0.32 15.18 -29.03
N ARG A 328 0.14 16.26 -29.81
CA ARG A 328 -0.29 16.14 -31.23
C ARG A 328 0.79 15.53 -32.13
N LYS A 329 2.05 15.70 -31.77
CA LYS A 329 3.20 15.21 -32.57
C LYS A 329 3.56 13.78 -32.22
N ARG A 330 3.44 13.42 -30.93
CA ARG A 330 3.80 12.09 -30.41
C ARG A 330 3.15 11.85 -29.05
N ASP A 331 3.01 10.58 -28.72
CA ASP A 331 2.69 10.17 -27.35
C ASP A 331 3.86 10.51 -26.41
N VAL A 332 3.55 10.90 -25.17
CA VAL A 332 4.55 11.15 -24.12
C VAL A 332 4.39 10.10 -23.05
N MET A 333 5.41 9.27 -22.86
CA MET A 333 5.44 8.25 -21.84
C MET A 333 6.42 8.64 -20.72
N LEU A 334 5.97 8.51 -19.48
CA LEU A 334 6.74 8.78 -18.27
C LEU A 334 6.81 7.52 -17.42
N HIS A 335 7.97 7.25 -16.84
CA HIS A 335 8.20 6.18 -15.88
C HIS A 335 8.53 6.77 -14.50
N HIS A 336 7.53 6.90 -13.65
CA HIS A 336 7.71 7.43 -12.29
C HIS A 336 8.39 6.39 -11.38
N PRO A 337 9.16 6.84 -10.37
CA PRO A 337 9.57 8.20 -10.05
C PRO A 337 10.80 8.67 -10.85
N PHE A 338 11.31 7.89 -11.79
CA PHE A 338 12.49 8.19 -12.60
C PHE A 338 12.25 9.38 -13.54
N ASP A 339 11.05 9.48 -14.11
CA ASP A 339 10.54 10.70 -14.70
C ASP A 339 9.65 11.42 -13.69
N SER A 340 9.78 12.75 -13.60
CA SER A 340 9.04 13.57 -12.64
C SER A 340 7.53 13.52 -12.87
N TYR A 341 6.76 13.35 -11.80
CA TYR A 341 5.30 13.39 -11.84
C TYR A 341 4.72 14.78 -12.13
N LYS A 342 5.52 15.83 -11.95
CA LYS A 342 5.14 17.22 -12.26
C LYS A 342 4.59 17.41 -13.68
N THR A 343 4.99 16.57 -14.63
CA THR A 343 4.46 16.61 -16.00
C THR A 343 2.98 16.24 -16.05
N VAL A 344 2.56 15.24 -15.27
CA VAL A 344 1.14 14.85 -15.17
C VAL A 344 0.36 15.93 -14.42
N GLU A 345 0.91 16.48 -13.33
CA GLU A 345 0.31 17.59 -12.61
C GLU A 345 0.12 18.80 -13.54
N GLY A 346 1.19 19.18 -14.25
CA GLY A 346 1.17 20.31 -15.19
C GLY A 346 0.20 20.12 -16.37
N PHE A 347 -0.02 18.87 -16.83
CA PHE A 347 -1.02 18.59 -17.86
C PHE A 347 -2.44 18.87 -17.35
N ILE A 348 -2.77 18.45 -16.11
CA ILE A 348 -4.09 18.72 -15.51
C ILE A 348 -4.25 20.21 -15.17
N GLU A 349 -3.21 20.84 -14.62
CA GLU A 349 -3.21 22.28 -14.32
C GLU A 349 -3.39 23.12 -15.60
N ALA A 350 -2.65 22.78 -16.67
CA ALA A 350 -2.81 23.44 -17.98
C ALA A 350 -4.23 23.27 -18.52
N GLY A 351 -4.82 22.09 -18.34
CA GLY A 351 -6.23 21.84 -18.67
C GLY A 351 -7.19 22.74 -17.90
N GLY A 352 -6.94 22.95 -16.62
CA GLY A 352 -7.74 23.84 -15.76
C GLY A 352 -7.64 25.31 -16.18
N LEU A 353 -6.43 25.77 -16.48
CA LEU A 353 -6.13 27.18 -16.75
C LEU A 353 -6.38 27.61 -18.20
N ASP A 354 -6.22 26.74 -19.19
CA ASP A 354 -6.35 27.09 -20.61
C ASP A 354 -7.82 27.40 -20.98
N PRO A 355 -8.15 28.64 -21.41
CA PRO A 355 -9.52 29.00 -21.77
C PRO A 355 -10.05 28.24 -23.00
N ASN A 356 -9.18 27.60 -23.79
CA ASN A 356 -9.57 26.79 -24.95
C ASN A 356 -9.97 25.36 -24.54
N VAL A 357 -9.70 24.93 -23.32
CA VAL A 357 -10.21 23.65 -22.78
C VAL A 357 -11.69 23.83 -22.44
N ILE A 358 -12.53 23.02 -23.06
CA ILE A 358 -13.99 23.08 -22.97
C ILE A 358 -14.50 22.19 -21.83
N SER A 359 -13.96 20.97 -21.72
CA SER A 359 -14.35 20.06 -20.66
C SER A 359 -13.17 19.22 -20.16
N MET A 360 -13.30 18.74 -18.93
CA MET A 360 -12.35 17.86 -18.26
C MET A 360 -13.09 16.69 -17.60
N LYS A 361 -12.58 15.48 -17.78
CA LYS A 361 -13.07 14.28 -17.06
C LYS A 361 -11.91 13.61 -16.37
N GLN A 362 -12.08 13.18 -15.12
CA GLN A 362 -11.01 12.53 -14.35
C GLN A 362 -11.53 11.51 -13.35
N THR A 363 -10.78 10.41 -13.17
CA THR A 363 -10.99 9.45 -12.08
C THR A 363 -10.12 9.83 -10.87
N LEU A 364 -10.66 9.76 -9.66
CA LEU A 364 -9.93 9.97 -8.41
C LEU A 364 -10.15 8.77 -7.47
N TYR A 365 -9.05 8.11 -7.08
CA TYR A 365 -9.07 6.99 -6.14
C TYR A 365 -8.49 7.38 -4.77
N ARG A 366 -7.30 7.95 -4.76
CA ARG A 366 -6.60 8.48 -3.57
C ARG A 366 -5.86 9.74 -3.98
N THR A 367 -6.19 10.86 -3.37
CA THR A 367 -5.47 12.11 -3.58
C THR A 367 -5.07 12.72 -2.22
N SER A 368 -4.34 13.81 -2.21
CA SER A 368 -4.02 14.57 -1.00
C SER A 368 -4.75 15.90 -1.02
N LYS A 369 -5.06 16.45 0.16
CA LYS A 369 -5.75 17.74 0.30
C LYS A 369 -5.03 18.89 -0.43
N ASP A 370 -3.70 18.84 -0.42
CA ASP A 370 -2.87 19.89 -1.05
C ASP A 370 -2.42 19.51 -2.47
N SER A 371 -3.13 18.55 -3.12
CA SER A 371 -2.80 18.12 -4.48
C SER A 371 -3.03 19.26 -5.48
N PRO A 372 -2.02 19.61 -6.31
CA PRO A 372 -2.20 20.55 -7.43
C PRO A 372 -3.33 20.13 -8.36
N ILE A 373 -3.47 18.82 -8.61
CA ILE A 373 -4.53 18.24 -9.43
C ILE A 373 -5.92 18.55 -8.85
N PHE A 374 -6.10 18.38 -7.54
CA PHE A 374 -7.39 18.65 -6.89
C PHE A 374 -7.76 20.14 -6.99
N ARG A 375 -6.79 21.03 -6.78
CA ARG A 375 -6.99 22.47 -6.94
C ARG A 375 -7.34 22.87 -8.37
N ALA A 376 -6.66 22.28 -9.36
CA ALA A 376 -6.93 22.53 -10.77
C ALA A 376 -8.36 22.14 -11.18
N LEU A 377 -8.87 21.01 -10.63
CA LEU A 377 -10.26 20.60 -10.88
C LEU A 377 -11.29 21.53 -10.25
N ILE A 378 -11.05 22.01 -9.02
CA ILE A 378 -11.90 23.02 -8.36
C ILE A 378 -11.92 24.33 -9.17
N GLU A 379 -10.77 24.81 -9.60
CA GLU A 379 -10.65 26.05 -10.37
C GLU A 379 -11.33 25.92 -11.74
N ALA A 380 -11.13 24.79 -12.40
CA ALA A 380 -11.79 24.48 -13.67
C ALA A 380 -13.32 24.41 -13.54
N GLY A 381 -13.86 23.86 -12.46
CA GLY A 381 -15.30 23.72 -12.20
C GLY A 381 -16.06 25.05 -12.20
N GLN A 382 -15.36 26.18 -11.96
CA GLN A 382 -15.97 27.51 -11.99
C GLN A 382 -16.27 28.03 -13.41
N SER A 383 -15.63 27.48 -14.45
CA SER A 383 -15.70 28.03 -15.81
C SER A 383 -15.80 26.99 -16.92
N LYS A 384 -15.69 25.71 -16.62
CA LYS A 384 -15.67 24.61 -17.58
C LYS A 384 -16.61 23.49 -17.16
N ASP A 385 -16.94 22.63 -18.11
CA ASP A 385 -17.64 21.37 -17.83
C ASP A 385 -16.65 20.34 -17.27
N VAL A 386 -16.71 20.11 -15.96
CA VAL A 386 -15.79 19.20 -15.25
C VAL A 386 -16.58 18.04 -14.66
N THR A 387 -16.17 16.82 -15.01
CA THR A 387 -16.72 15.57 -14.47
C THR A 387 -15.64 14.81 -13.72
N VAL A 388 -15.90 14.44 -12.47
CA VAL A 388 -14.97 13.66 -11.67
C VAL A 388 -15.66 12.41 -11.13
N VAL A 389 -15.05 11.25 -11.38
CA VAL A 389 -15.49 9.98 -10.77
C VAL A 389 -14.64 9.71 -9.55
N VAL A 390 -15.24 9.79 -8.35
CA VAL A 390 -14.58 9.63 -7.06
C VAL A 390 -14.87 8.24 -6.50
N GLU A 391 -13.84 7.45 -6.21
CA GLU A 391 -13.97 6.16 -5.53
C GLU A 391 -14.13 6.36 -4.02
N LEU A 392 -15.34 6.19 -3.50
CA LEU A 392 -15.65 6.37 -2.07
C LEU A 392 -15.12 5.24 -1.19
N MET A 393 -15.01 4.02 -1.73
CA MET A 393 -14.60 2.83 -0.98
C MET A 393 -13.08 2.58 -1.05
N ALA A 394 -12.28 3.64 -1.25
CA ALA A 394 -10.82 3.54 -1.14
C ALA A 394 -10.45 3.29 0.32
N ARG A 395 -9.99 2.08 0.63
CA ARG A 395 -9.72 1.62 2.01
C ARG A 395 -8.85 2.60 2.79
N PHE A 396 -9.31 2.97 4.00
CA PHE A 396 -8.69 3.92 4.93
C PHE A 396 -8.70 5.40 4.49
N ASP A 397 -9.23 5.71 3.31
CA ASP A 397 -9.36 7.08 2.79
C ASP A 397 -10.83 7.50 2.61
N GLU A 398 -11.78 6.65 3.03
CA GLU A 398 -13.22 6.84 2.80
C GLU A 398 -13.72 8.20 3.34
N ASP A 399 -13.40 8.54 4.59
CA ASP A 399 -13.79 9.84 5.20
C ASP A 399 -13.19 11.04 4.44
N SER A 400 -11.99 10.88 3.89
CA SER A 400 -11.34 11.93 3.11
C SER A 400 -11.98 12.08 1.74
N ASN A 401 -12.25 10.97 1.06
CA ASN A 401 -12.86 10.96 -0.27
C ASN A 401 -14.29 11.54 -0.24
N ILE A 402 -15.05 11.27 0.82
CA ILE A 402 -16.39 11.88 1.04
C ILE A 402 -16.30 13.41 1.17
N ARG A 403 -15.31 13.92 1.89
CA ARG A 403 -15.12 15.37 2.03
C ARG A 403 -14.71 16.00 0.72
N TRP A 404 -13.79 15.40 -0.01
CA TRP A 404 -13.33 15.91 -1.31
C TRP A 404 -14.43 15.89 -2.36
N ALA A 405 -15.27 14.86 -2.38
CA ALA A 405 -16.45 14.83 -3.26
C ALA A 405 -17.33 16.07 -3.05
N ARG A 406 -17.61 16.44 -1.80
CA ARG A 406 -18.39 17.64 -1.47
C ARG A 406 -17.68 18.93 -1.87
N GLU A 407 -16.38 19.05 -1.60
CA GLU A 407 -15.61 20.25 -1.98
C GLU A 407 -15.62 20.46 -3.51
N LEU A 408 -15.59 19.38 -4.29
CA LEU A 408 -15.73 19.44 -5.76
C LEU A 408 -17.16 19.84 -6.17
N GLU A 409 -18.20 19.25 -5.58
CA GLU A 409 -19.61 19.61 -5.85
C GLU A 409 -19.87 21.09 -5.54
N ASP A 410 -19.39 21.58 -4.40
CA ASP A 410 -19.51 23.00 -4.00
C ASP A 410 -18.81 23.96 -4.98
N ALA A 411 -17.78 23.45 -5.70
CA ALA A 411 -17.08 24.21 -6.73
C ALA A 411 -17.74 24.12 -8.13
N GLY A 412 -18.87 23.43 -8.27
CA GLY A 412 -19.58 23.27 -9.54
C GLY A 412 -19.13 22.11 -10.40
N VAL A 413 -18.32 21.20 -9.86
CA VAL A 413 -17.87 20.00 -10.55
C VAL A 413 -18.96 18.92 -10.50
N GLY A 414 -19.25 18.26 -11.62
CA GLY A 414 -20.10 17.06 -11.67
C GLY A 414 -19.38 15.86 -11.03
N VAL A 415 -19.81 15.46 -9.83
CA VAL A 415 -19.19 14.35 -9.10
C VAL A 415 -20.03 13.09 -9.23
N PHE A 416 -19.37 12.00 -9.61
CA PHE A 416 -19.96 10.67 -9.73
C PHE A 416 -19.22 9.70 -8.81
N HIS A 417 -19.94 8.72 -8.28
CA HIS A 417 -19.37 7.74 -7.34
C HIS A 417 -19.12 6.36 -7.97
N GLY A 418 -19.08 6.33 -9.30
CA GLY A 418 -18.93 5.12 -10.08
C GLY A 418 -20.17 4.22 -10.04
N ILE A 419 -20.00 2.97 -10.41
CA ILE A 419 -21.06 1.96 -10.52
C ILE A 419 -21.17 1.21 -9.18
N PHE A 420 -22.40 0.99 -8.71
CA PHE A 420 -22.65 0.25 -7.47
C PHE A 420 -22.06 -1.17 -7.54
N GLY A 421 -21.36 -1.59 -6.48
CA GLY A 421 -20.70 -2.91 -6.43
C GLY A 421 -19.38 -3.01 -7.19
N LEU A 422 -19.05 -2.03 -8.04
CA LEU A 422 -17.85 -2.00 -8.88
C LEU A 422 -16.91 -0.86 -8.44
N LYS A 423 -15.71 -1.19 -7.99
CA LYS A 423 -14.73 -0.14 -7.59
C LYS A 423 -14.06 0.51 -8.79
N THR A 424 -14.12 1.83 -8.88
CA THR A 424 -13.38 2.59 -9.89
C THR A 424 -11.89 2.60 -9.57
N HIS A 425 -11.09 1.89 -10.37
CA HIS A 425 -9.64 1.79 -10.12
C HIS A 425 -8.78 2.15 -11.34
N CYS A 426 -9.34 2.40 -12.51
CA CYS A 426 -8.63 2.97 -13.65
C CYS A 426 -8.14 4.39 -13.35
N LYS A 427 -7.02 4.80 -13.97
CA LYS A 427 -6.41 6.11 -13.80
C LYS A 427 -6.44 6.81 -15.14
N LEU A 428 -7.50 7.60 -15.34
CA LEU A 428 -7.82 8.26 -16.58
C LEU A 428 -8.10 9.76 -16.35
N ALA A 429 -7.58 10.59 -17.24
CA ALA A 429 -8.02 11.97 -17.42
C ALA A 429 -8.25 12.23 -18.89
N LEU A 430 -9.29 12.97 -19.24
CA LEU A 430 -9.65 13.34 -20.60
C LEU A 430 -9.97 14.84 -20.65
N LEU A 431 -9.26 15.57 -21.49
CA LEU A 431 -9.47 16.99 -21.76
C LEU A 431 -10.00 17.15 -23.17
N VAL A 432 -11.00 18.00 -23.36
CA VAL A 432 -11.52 18.41 -24.67
C VAL A 432 -11.13 19.86 -24.89
N ARG A 433 -10.36 20.13 -25.93
CA ARG A 433 -9.78 21.44 -26.21
C ARG A 433 -10.09 21.89 -27.64
N ARG A 434 -10.39 23.15 -27.81
CA ARG A 434 -10.40 23.79 -29.13
C ARG A 434 -9.00 24.32 -29.42
N ASP A 435 -8.32 23.68 -30.35
CA ASP A 435 -6.94 24.03 -30.70
C ASP A 435 -6.86 25.32 -31.53
N PRO A 436 -5.66 25.92 -31.67
CA PRO A 436 -5.48 27.17 -32.43
C PRO A 436 -5.91 27.10 -33.92
N ASP A 437 -5.96 25.87 -34.48
CA ASP A 437 -6.49 25.63 -35.83
C ASP A 437 -8.03 25.55 -35.90
N GLY A 438 -8.73 25.81 -34.78
CA GLY A 438 -10.19 25.75 -34.66
C GLY A 438 -10.76 24.34 -34.47
N VAL A 439 -9.96 23.31 -34.56
CA VAL A 439 -10.39 21.89 -34.41
C VAL A 439 -10.52 21.53 -32.94
N VAL A 440 -11.61 20.88 -32.60
CA VAL A 440 -11.82 20.32 -31.24
C VAL A 440 -11.16 18.94 -31.16
N ARG A 441 -10.19 18.81 -30.24
CA ARG A 441 -9.43 17.57 -30.00
C ARG A 441 -9.56 17.09 -28.57
N ARG A 442 -9.39 15.78 -28.41
CA ARG A 442 -9.29 15.14 -27.09
C ARG A 442 -7.84 14.86 -26.76
N TYR A 443 -7.49 15.06 -25.49
CA TYR A 443 -6.18 14.78 -24.91
C TYR A 443 -6.37 13.91 -23.69
N ALA A 444 -5.72 12.77 -23.61
CA ALA A 444 -5.90 11.82 -22.52
C ALA A 444 -4.59 11.55 -21.76
N HIS A 445 -4.72 11.33 -20.46
CA HIS A 445 -3.74 10.66 -19.65
C HIS A 445 -4.27 9.30 -19.26
N LEU A 446 -3.45 8.25 -19.48
CA LEU A 446 -3.72 6.88 -19.04
C LEU A 446 -2.56 6.46 -18.12
N GLY A 447 -2.86 6.00 -16.91
CA GLY A 447 -1.85 5.70 -15.91
C GLY A 447 -2.01 4.32 -15.26
N THR A 448 -0.88 3.76 -14.79
CA THR A 448 -0.87 2.59 -13.92
C THR A 448 -1.02 2.99 -12.43
N GLY A 449 -0.66 4.22 -12.08
CA GLY A 449 -0.61 4.76 -10.73
C GLY A 449 -1.66 5.81 -10.41
N ASN A 450 -1.99 5.96 -9.14
CA ASN A 450 -2.99 6.92 -8.66
C ASN A 450 -2.55 8.37 -8.87
N TYR A 451 -3.52 9.28 -8.99
CA TYR A 451 -3.30 10.73 -9.02
C TYR A 451 -2.93 11.28 -7.63
N ASN A 452 -1.75 10.86 -7.15
CA ASN A 452 -1.23 11.27 -5.85
C ASN A 452 0.25 11.64 -5.94
N PRO A 453 0.59 12.94 -5.91
CA PRO A 453 1.95 13.44 -6.04
C PRO A 453 2.92 12.92 -4.96
N VAL A 454 2.40 12.61 -3.78
CA VAL A 454 3.22 12.10 -2.68
C VAL A 454 3.65 10.65 -2.97
N THR A 455 2.70 9.78 -3.31
CA THR A 455 3.02 8.38 -3.60
C THR A 455 3.80 8.22 -4.90
N ALA A 456 3.60 9.08 -5.89
CA ALA A 456 4.33 9.07 -7.17
C ALA A 456 5.86 9.27 -7.02
N ARG A 457 6.32 9.78 -5.86
CA ARG A 457 7.77 9.88 -5.54
C ARG A 457 8.38 8.58 -5.07
N PHE A 458 7.56 7.59 -4.70
CA PHE A 458 8.01 6.33 -4.09
C PHE A 458 7.51 5.08 -4.81
N TYR A 459 6.53 5.21 -5.71
CA TYR A 459 5.93 4.12 -6.46
C TYR A 459 6.43 4.16 -7.90
N THR A 460 6.78 2.99 -8.44
CA THR A 460 7.07 2.91 -9.87
C THR A 460 5.75 2.79 -10.64
N ASP A 461 5.52 3.72 -11.58
CA ASP A 461 4.31 3.73 -12.40
C ASP A 461 4.61 4.23 -13.82
N ILE A 462 3.74 3.87 -14.77
CA ILE A 462 3.77 4.38 -16.14
C ILE A 462 2.61 5.35 -16.35
N SER A 463 2.90 6.48 -16.96
CA SER A 463 1.93 7.45 -17.47
C SER A 463 2.08 7.59 -18.98
N LEU A 464 0.98 7.56 -19.71
CA LEU A 464 0.91 7.84 -21.15
C LEU A 464 0.01 9.06 -21.37
N LEU A 465 0.58 10.11 -21.97
CA LEU A 465 -0.16 11.29 -22.46
C LEU A 465 -0.30 11.16 -23.98
N THR A 466 -1.53 11.23 -24.49
CA THR A 466 -1.82 10.99 -25.90
C THR A 466 -2.97 11.88 -26.41
N SER A 467 -2.91 12.25 -27.69
CA SER A 467 -4.03 12.87 -28.42
C SER A 467 -4.55 11.94 -29.52
N ARG A 468 -4.13 10.70 -29.58
CA ARG A 468 -4.56 9.73 -30.59
C ARG A 468 -6.08 9.52 -30.49
N PRO A 469 -6.82 9.68 -31.64
CA PRO A 469 -8.28 9.58 -31.62
C PRO A 469 -8.79 8.21 -31.13
N ASP A 470 -8.15 7.10 -31.54
CA ASP A 470 -8.52 5.74 -31.13
C ASP A 470 -8.47 5.54 -29.61
N LEU A 471 -7.41 6.05 -28.94
CA LEU A 471 -7.26 5.97 -27.49
C LEU A 471 -8.19 6.94 -26.76
N THR A 472 -8.29 8.18 -27.23
CA THR A 472 -9.08 9.22 -26.55
C THR A 472 -10.59 8.98 -26.67
N GLU A 473 -11.06 8.39 -27.78
CA GLU A 473 -12.45 7.94 -27.95
C GLU A 473 -12.76 6.76 -27.04
N ALA A 474 -11.87 5.80 -26.95
CA ALA A 474 -12.04 4.67 -26.03
C ALA A 474 -12.04 5.12 -24.56
N VAL A 475 -11.21 6.10 -24.18
CA VAL A 475 -11.26 6.70 -22.83
C VAL A 475 -12.60 7.41 -22.59
N GLN A 476 -13.16 8.12 -23.59
CA GLN A 476 -14.49 8.72 -23.46
C GLN A 476 -15.56 7.66 -23.17
N LYS A 477 -15.55 6.55 -23.90
CA LYS A 477 -16.49 5.42 -23.66
C LYS A 477 -16.38 4.83 -22.25
N VAL A 478 -15.16 4.77 -21.69
CA VAL A 478 -14.97 4.34 -20.30
C VAL A 478 -15.61 5.34 -19.33
N PHE A 479 -15.50 6.65 -19.57
CA PHE A 479 -16.20 7.63 -18.75
C PHE A 479 -17.72 7.50 -18.88
N ASP A 480 -18.25 7.29 -20.10
CA ASP A 480 -19.68 7.11 -20.32
C ASP A 480 -20.21 5.85 -19.59
N TYR A 481 -19.43 4.77 -19.57
CA TYR A 481 -19.72 3.60 -18.74
C TYR A 481 -19.74 3.93 -17.25
N LEU A 482 -18.74 4.68 -16.74
CA LEU A 482 -18.64 5.02 -15.32
C LEU A 482 -19.71 6.00 -14.80
N THR A 483 -20.28 6.84 -15.70
CA THR A 483 -21.22 7.90 -15.32
C THR A 483 -22.67 7.62 -15.69
N ALA A 484 -22.89 6.83 -16.73
CA ALA A 484 -24.22 6.54 -17.25
C ALA A 484 -24.53 5.03 -17.31
N GLU A 485 -23.61 4.16 -16.87
CA GLU A 485 -23.71 2.70 -16.96
C GLU A 485 -24.00 2.19 -18.39
N THR A 486 -23.54 2.97 -19.38
CA THR A 486 -23.75 2.64 -20.79
C THR A 486 -22.63 1.75 -21.28
N GLU A 487 -22.93 0.49 -21.55
CA GLU A 487 -21.98 -0.42 -22.20
C GLU A 487 -21.91 -0.14 -23.70
N ASP A 488 -20.71 -0.10 -24.24
CA ASP A 488 -20.44 0.05 -25.68
C ASP A 488 -20.04 -1.30 -26.28
N ASP A 489 -20.35 -1.52 -27.55
CA ASP A 489 -20.01 -2.75 -28.28
C ASP A 489 -18.49 -2.97 -28.36
N SER A 490 -17.69 -1.90 -28.27
CA SER A 490 -16.23 -1.99 -28.35
C SER A 490 -15.53 -0.83 -27.63
N TYR A 491 -14.56 -1.20 -26.80
CA TYR A 491 -13.63 -0.29 -26.15
C TYR A 491 -12.25 -0.27 -26.81
N LEU A 492 -12.08 -0.91 -27.96
CA LEU A 492 -10.80 -0.98 -28.66
C LEU A 492 -10.21 0.43 -28.93
N PRO A 493 -8.88 0.59 -28.76
CA PRO A 493 -7.89 -0.45 -28.50
C PRO A 493 -7.68 -0.76 -27.00
N LEU A 494 -8.49 -0.19 -26.11
CA LEU A 494 -8.46 -0.51 -24.66
C LEU A 494 -9.09 -1.88 -24.38
N LYS A 495 -8.61 -2.52 -23.31
CA LYS A 495 -9.30 -3.63 -22.66
C LYS A 495 -9.77 -3.18 -21.28
N VAL A 496 -11.05 -3.34 -20.98
CA VAL A 496 -11.72 -2.76 -19.81
C VAL A 496 -12.28 -3.88 -18.93
N ALA A 497 -11.94 -3.89 -17.65
CA ALA A 497 -12.59 -4.76 -16.68
C ALA A 497 -13.83 -4.07 -16.09
N PRO A 498 -14.91 -4.85 -15.80
CA PRO A 498 -15.02 -6.30 -15.93
C PRO A 498 -15.42 -6.80 -17.33
N LEU A 499 -15.54 -5.92 -18.33
CA LEU A 499 -16.21 -6.18 -19.62
C LEU A 499 -15.35 -7.02 -20.58
N THR A 500 -14.14 -6.54 -20.92
CA THR A 500 -13.33 -7.14 -22.01
C THR A 500 -11.89 -7.50 -21.58
N LEU A 501 -11.44 -7.09 -20.38
CA LEU A 501 -10.06 -7.26 -19.99
C LEU A 501 -9.69 -8.71 -19.69
N TRP A 502 -10.54 -9.44 -19.00
CA TRP A 502 -10.25 -10.80 -18.58
C TRP A 502 -10.12 -11.74 -19.80
N ASP A 503 -11.12 -11.76 -20.66
CA ASP A 503 -11.10 -12.55 -21.90
C ASP A 503 -9.96 -12.12 -22.81
N GLY A 504 -9.76 -10.82 -22.98
CA GLY A 504 -8.69 -10.29 -23.81
C GLY A 504 -7.28 -10.63 -23.30
N LEU A 505 -7.05 -10.79 -22.00
CA LEU A 505 -5.78 -11.30 -21.47
C LEU A 505 -5.58 -12.78 -21.80
N VAL A 506 -6.61 -13.59 -21.64
CA VAL A 506 -6.56 -15.02 -21.98
C VAL A 506 -6.29 -15.20 -23.46
N GLU A 507 -6.99 -14.48 -24.34
CA GLU A 507 -6.78 -14.48 -25.79
C GLU A 507 -5.34 -14.16 -26.18
N LEU A 508 -4.72 -13.14 -25.55
CA LEU A 508 -3.33 -12.80 -25.79
C LEU A 508 -2.37 -13.93 -25.41
N ILE A 509 -2.61 -14.62 -24.28
CA ILE A 509 -1.80 -15.77 -23.85
C ILE A 509 -2.02 -16.97 -24.77
N GLU A 510 -3.26 -17.25 -25.18
CA GLU A 510 -3.60 -18.33 -26.11
C GLU A 510 -3.02 -18.08 -27.49
N ARG A 511 -2.94 -16.84 -27.94
CA ARG A 511 -2.28 -16.44 -29.19
C ARG A 511 -0.79 -16.77 -29.15
N GLU A 512 -0.08 -16.47 -28.07
CA GLU A 512 1.32 -16.88 -27.89
C GLU A 512 1.46 -18.41 -27.92
N THR A 513 0.52 -19.12 -27.29
CA THR A 513 0.47 -20.59 -27.35
C THR A 513 0.35 -21.11 -28.79
N ALA A 514 -0.50 -20.49 -29.60
CA ALA A 514 -0.66 -20.84 -31.00
C ALA A 514 0.59 -20.52 -31.83
N HIS A 515 1.26 -19.38 -31.56
CA HIS A 515 2.53 -19.02 -32.18
C HIS A 515 3.61 -20.05 -31.87
N ALA A 516 3.78 -20.42 -30.60
CA ALA A 516 4.76 -21.46 -30.21
C ALA A 516 4.51 -22.79 -30.91
N LYS A 517 3.26 -23.27 -30.93
CA LYS A 517 2.89 -24.50 -31.64
C LYS A 517 3.17 -24.46 -33.14
N SER A 518 3.12 -23.29 -33.77
CA SER A 518 3.42 -23.09 -35.19
C SER A 518 4.88 -22.75 -35.49
N GLY A 519 5.78 -22.81 -34.48
CA GLY A 519 7.22 -22.51 -34.62
C GLY A 519 7.52 -21.03 -34.82
N ARG A 520 6.57 -20.12 -34.55
CA ARG A 520 6.80 -18.68 -34.59
C ARG A 520 7.34 -18.15 -33.25
N PRO A 521 8.01 -17.00 -33.23
CA PRO A 521 8.44 -16.37 -31.99
C PRO A 521 7.28 -16.21 -30.99
N ALA A 522 7.47 -16.71 -29.78
CA ALA A 522 6.44 -16.69 -28.75
C ALA A 522 7.09 -16.48 -27.35
N ALA A 523 6.76 -15.39 -26.70
CA ALA A 523 7.25 -15.07 -25.37
C ALA A 523 6.30 -14.13 -24.65
N ILE A 524 6.27 -14.21 -23.32
CA ILE A 524 5.49 -13.32 -22.47
C ILE A 524 6.42 -12.74 -21.39
N VAL A 525 6.47 -11.42 -21.28
CA VAL A 525 7.08 -10.74 -20.14
C VAL A 525 6.01 -9.90 -19.45
N ALA A 526 5.73 -10.20 -18.18
CA ALA A 526 4.67 -9.51 -17.46
C ALA A 526 5.13 -9.01 -16.09
N LYS A 527 4.98 -7.70 -15.85
CA LYS A 527 5.24 -7.05 -14.56
C LYS A 527 3.93 -6.64 -13.93
N MET A 528 3.71 -7.01 -12.65
CA MET A 528 2.47 -6.74 -11.91
C MET A 528 2.69 -6.84 -10.40
N ASN A 529 1.67 -6.47 -9.62
CA ASN A 529 1.75 -6.61 -8.15
C ASN A 529 1.26 -7.95 -7.64
N GLY A 530 0.36 -8.63 -8.35
CA GLY A 530 -0.17 -9.92 -7.94
C GLY A 530 -0.71 -10.75 -9.10
N LEU A 531 -0.52 -12.07 -9.00
CA LEU A 531 -1.01 -13.08 -9.93
C LEU A 531 -1.74 -14.16 -9.14
N LEU A 532 -3.07 -14.13 -9.14
CA LEU A 532 -3.92 -15.06 -8.39
C LEU A 532 -5.06 -15.65 -9.23
N ASP A 533 -5.35 -15.09 -10.40
CA ASP A 533 -6.46 -15.54 -11.23
C ASP A 533 -6.20 -16.93 -11.79
N ARG A 534 -7.11 -17.86 -11.50
CA ARG A 534 -6.97 -19.27 -11.88
C ARG A 534 -6.95 -19.47 -13.39
N ARG A 535 -7.85 -18.83 -14.12
CA ARG A 535 -7.97 -18.98 -15.56
C ARG A 535 -6.70 -18.49 -16.28
N ILE A 536 -6.15 -17.36 -15.81
CA ILE A 536 -4.87 -16.85 -16.35
C ILE A 536 -3.71 -17.78 -16.00
N VAL A 537 -3.64 -18.29 -14.75
CA VAL A 537 -2.59 -19.25 -14.36
C VAL A 537 -2.64 -20.52 -15.19
N GLU A 538 -3.84 -21.08 -15.43
CA GLU A 538 -4.03 -22.25 -16.30
C GLU A 538 -3.62 -21.98 -17.75
N ALA A 539 -3.94 -20.81 -18.30
CA ALA A 539 -3.51 -20.38 -19.63
C ALA A 539 -1.97 -20.25 -19.73
N LEU A 540 -1.30 -19.67 -18.71
CA LEU A 540 0.15 -19.60 -18.65
C LEU A 540 0.80 -20.99 -18.57
N TYR A 541 0.24 -21.94 -17.84
CA TYR A 541 0.72 -23.31 -17.81
C TYR A 541 0.56 -23.99 -19.19
N ALA A 542 -0.57 -23.77 -19.87
CA ALA A 542 -0.77 -24.28 -21.22
C ALA A 542 0.23 -23.68 -22.22
N ALA A 543 0.53 -22.37 -22.12
CA ALA A 543 1.52 -21.68 -22.92
C ALA A 543 2.93 -22.23 -22.69
N SER A 544 3.32 -22.44 -21.42
CA SER A 544 4.61 -23.04 -21.06
C SER A 544 4.78 -24.44 -21.65
N LYS A 545 3.76 -25.29 -21.57
CA LYS A 545 3.75 -26.64 -22.18
C LYS A 545 3.91 -26.57 -23.71
N ALA A 546 3.38 -25.55 -24.35
CA ALA A 546 3.46 -25.35 -25.78
C ALA A 546 4.83 -24.80 -26.24
N GLY A 547 5.69 -24.38 -25.32
CA GLY A 547 7.03 -23.88 -25.62
C GLY A 547 7.19 -22.37 -25.50
N VAL A 548 6.20 -21.63 -24.98
CA VAL A 548 6.31 -20.19 -24.75
C VAL A 548 7.27 -19.91 -23.60
N GLU A 549 8.25 -19.02 -23.80
CA GLU A 549 9.12 -18.52 -22.74
C GLU A 549 8.39 -17.42 -21.94
N ILE A 550 8.30 -17.58 -20.62
CA ILE A 550 7.50 -16.70 -19.77
C ILE A 550 8.34 -16.18 -18.60
N ASP A 551 8.50 -14.86 -18.54
CA ASP A 551 9.15 -14.14 -17.45
C ASP A 551 8.16 -13.26 -16.71
N LEU A 552 7.93 -13.53 -15.44
CA LEU A 552 6.98 -12.81 -14.59
C LEU A 552 7.72 -12.04 -13.50
N ILE A 553 7.43 -10.74 -13.39
CA ILE A 553 7.94 -9.85 -12.35
C ILE A 553 6.77 -9.53 -11.43
N VAL A 554 6.59 -10.32 -10.34
CA VAL A 554 5.45 -10.23 -9.43
C VAL A 554 5.93 -9.77 -8.06
N ARG A 555 5.61 -8.53 -7.69
CA ARG A 555 6.05 -7.95 -6.42
C ARG A 555 5.48 -8.69 -5.21
N GLY A 556 4.19 -8.98 -5.22
CA GLY A 556 3.42 -9.43 -4.06
C GLY A 556 3.04 -10.91 -4.10
N MET A 557 1.75 -11.16 -4.17
CA MET A 557 1.19 -12.51 -4.15
C MET A 557 1.28 -13.16 -5.53
N CYS A 558 1.71 -14.43 -5.55
CA CYS A 558 1.74 -15.26 -6.75
C CYS A 558 1.26 -16.67 -6.38
N SER A 559 0.19 -17.14 -6.99
CA SER A 559 -0.32 -18.51 -6.83
C SER A 559 0.27 -19.49 -7.86
N LEU A 560 0.89 -18.97 -8.93
CA LEU A 560 1.55 -19.78 -9.94
C LEU A 560 2.82 -20.44 -9.36
N ARG A 561 3.04 -21.71 -9.69
CA ARG A 561 4.23 -22.48 -9.35
C ARG A 561 5.16 -22.60 -10.57
N PRO A 562 6.29 -21.88 -10.60
CA PRO A 562 7.23 -21.95 -11.71
C PRO A 562 8.14 -23.17 -11.65
N GLY A 563 8.73 -23.58 -12.77
CA GLY A 563 9.78 -24.59 -12.83
C GLY A 563 9.32 -26.01 -12.53
N VAL A 564 8.02 -26.30 -12.54
CA VAL A 564 7.48 -27.65 -12.35
C VAL A 564 7.60 -28.45 -13.64
N LYS A 565 8.27 -29.61 -13.59
CA LYS A 565 8.51 -30.48 -14.74
C LYS A 565 7.19 -30.88 -15.44
N GLY A 566 7.13 -30.72 -16.75
CA GLY A 566 5.97 -31.02 -17.58
C GLY A 566 4.79 -30.05 -17.42
N LEU A 567 4.94 -28.99 -16.63
CA LEU A 567 3.88 -28.00 -16.38
C LEU A 567 4.36 -26.56 -16.64
N SER A 568 5.38 -26.11 -15.94
CA SER A 568 5.79 -24.70 -15.91
C SER A 568 7.32 -24.52 -16.04
N GLU A 569 8.00 -25.44 -16.73
CA GLU A 569 9.46 -25.45 -16.89
C GLU A 569 9.99 -24.17 -17.54
N ARG A 570 9.18 -23.52 -18.38
CA ARG A 570 9.53 -22.28 -19.10
C ARG A 570 9.03 -21.01 -18.42
N ILE A 571 8.48 -21.15 -17.20
CA ILE A 571 8.01 -20.00 -16.42
C ILE A 571 9.05 -19.68 -15.34
N ARG A 572 9.50 -18.43 -15.34
CA ARG A 572 10.36 -17.85 -14.31
C ARG A 572 9.61 -16.73 -13.62
N VAL A 573 9.61 -16.72 -12.28
CA VAL A 573 8.97 -15.66 -11.49
C VAL A 573 10.00 -15.01 -10.59
N ARG A 574 10.05 -13.68 -10.62
CA ARG A 574 10.88 -12.88 -9.71
C ARG A 574 10.07 -11.82 -9.00
N SER A 575 10.55 -11.41 -7.84
CA SER A 575 10.02 -10.31 -7.06
C SER A 575 11.15 -9.34 -6.71
N ILE A 576 10.88 -8.05 -6.83
CA ILE A 576 11.83 -7.00 -6.45
C ILE A 576 11.20 -6.16 -5.36
N VAL A 577 11.94 -5.99 -4.27
CA VAL A 577 11.63 -5.09 -3.15
C VAL A 577 12.87 -4.23 -2.93
N GLY A 578 12.69 -2.92 -2.84
CA GLY A 578 13.80 -1.99 -2.70
C GLY A 578 13.32 -0.60 -2.31
N ARG A 579 14.10 0.41 -2.66
CA ARG A 579 13.86 1.83 -2.33
C ARG A 579 12.48 2.30 -2.78
N PHE A 580 12.08 1.93 -4.00
CA PHE A 580 10.78 2.27 -4.57
C PHE A 580 9.85 1.07 -4.53
N LEU A 581 8.56 1.33 -4.34
CA LEU A 581 7.53 0.29 -4.40
C LEU A 581 7.24 -0.03 -5.86
N GLU A 582 7.51 -1.26 -6.29
CA GLU A 582 7.18 -1.73 -7.62
C GLU A 582 5.66 -1.81 -7.77
N HIS A 583 5.09 -0.93 -8.62
CA HIS A 583 3.65 -0.78 -8.74
C HIS A 583 3.15 -0.79 -10.19
N SER A 584 3.98 -0.46 -11.17
CA SER A 584 3.60 -0.48 -12.58
C SER A 584 3.17 -1.86 -13.07
N ARG A 585 2.24 -1.89 -14.02
CA ARG A 585 1.81 -3.10 -14.74
C ARG A 585 2.17 -2.91 -16.20
N ILE A 586 3.00 -3.82 -16.72
CA ILE A 586 3.51 -3.80 -18.08
C ILE A 586 3.48 -5.23 -18.60
N PHE A 587 2.87 -5.45 -19.76
CA PHE A 587 2.68 -6.76 -20.36
C PHE A 587 3.17 -6.75 -21.79
N SER A 588 4.18 -7.55 -22.11
CA SER A 588 4.75 -7.72 -23.45
C SER A 588 4.47 -9.13 -23.96
N PHE A 589 3.99 -9.20 -25.20
CA PHE A 589 3.71 -10.42 -25.94
C PHE A 589 4.48 -10.38 -27.26
N ALA A 590 5.22 -11.46 -27.58
CA ALA A 590 6.06 -11.52 -28.78
C ALA A 590 5.25 -11.52 -30.10
N ASN A 591 4.00 -12.00 -30.07
CA ASN A 591 3.05 -11.96 -31.18
C ASN A 591 3.62 -12.40 -32.53
N GLY A 592 4.33 -13.52 -32.55
CA GLY A 592 4.89 -14.05 -33.81
C GLY A 592 5.98 -13.19 -34.43
N GLY A 593 6.53 -12.21 -33.70
CA GLY A 593 7.56 -11.26 -34.11
C GLY A 593 7.08 -9.80 -34.25
N ASP A 594 5.78 -9.54 -34.22
CA ASP A 594 5.19 -8.20 -34.16
C ASP A 594 4.79 -7.87 -32.73
N GLU A 595 5.77 -7.65 -31.88
CA GLU A 595 5.63 -7.45 -30.45
C GLU A 595 4.57 -6.41 -30.09
N GLU A 596 3.71 -6.77 -29.14
CA GLU A 596 2.73 -5.88 -28.54
C GLU A 596 3.06 -5.65 -27.07
N ILE A 597 3.03 -4.38 -26.63
CA ILE A 597 3.25 -4.00 -25.22
C ILE A 597 2.05 -3.21 -24.73
N TYR A 598 1.56 -3.62 -23.57
CA TYR A 598 0.45 -2.99 -22.89
C TYR A 598 0.87 -2.51 -21.50
N CYS A 599 0.28 -1.40 -21.05
CA CYS A 599 0.31 -0.94 -19.67
C CYS A 599 -1.12 -0.90 -19.11
N GLY A 600 -1.28 -0.94 -17.78
CA GLY A 600 -2.63 -0.91 -17.22
C GLY A 600 -2.69 -0.73 -15.72
N SER A 601 -3.92 -0.62 -15.22
CA SER A 601 -4.20 -0.45 -13.79
C SER A 601 -4.46 -1.77 -13.06
N ALA A 602 -4.77 -2.86 -13.78
CA ALA A 602 -5.13 -4.16 -13.24
C ALA A 602 -3.93 -5.04 -12.94
N ASP A 603 -3.97 -5.72 -11.80
CA ASP A 603 -3.20 -6.94 -11.55
C ASP A 603 -4.00 -8.16 -12.07
N TRP A 604 -3.35 -9.28 -12.29
CA TRP A 604 -3.99 -10.54 -12.72
C TRP A 604 -4.60 -11.27 -11.51
N MET A 605 -5.61 -10.64 -10.94
CA MET A 605 -6.32 -11.10 -9.74
C MET A 605 -7.83 -11.04 -9.96
N PRO A 606 -8.62 -12.04 -9.47
CA PRO A 606 -10.08 -12.07 -9.67
C PRO A 606 -10.76 -10.73 -9.33
N ARG A 607 -10.45 -10.15 -8.18
CA ARG A 607 -11.04 -8.88 -7.76
C ARG A 607 -10.74 -7.70 -8.71
N ASN A 608 -9.59 -7.70 -9.42
CA ASN A 608 -9.28 -6.65 -10.40
C ASN A 608 -10.03 -6.86 -11.70
N LEU A 609 -10.26 -8.12 -12.07
CA LEU A 609 -10.85 -8.49 -13.35
C LEU A 609 -12.38 -8.50 -13.33
N VAL A 610 -13.00 -8.64 -12.13
CA VAL A 610 -14.45 -8.83 -11.97
C VAL A 610 -15.10 -7.75 -11.09
N GLU A 611 -14.41 -7.28 -10.02
CA GLU A 611 -15.00 -6.39 -9.01
C GLU A 611 -14.56 -4.92 -9.17
N ARG A 612 -13.83 -4.59 -10.27
CA ARG A 612 -13.29 -3.25 -10.48
C ARG A 612 -13.41 -2.80 -11.92
N CYS A 613 -13.57 -1.50 -12.10
CA CYS A 613 -13.32 -0.87 -13.39
C CYS A 613 -11.81 -0.59 -13.51
N GLU A 614 -11.15 -1.34 -14.38
CA GLU A 614 -9.72 -1.26 -14.69
C GLU A 614 -9.51 -1.09 -16.19
N VAL A 615 -8.40 -0.52 -16.59
CA VAL A 615 -8.06 -0.31 -18.00
C VAL A 615 -6.67 -0.83 -18.32
N MET A 616 -6.54 -1.55 -19.44
CA MET A 616 -5.28 -1.91 -20.08
C MET A 616 -5.22 -1.24 -21.45
N PHE A 617 -4.12 -0.56 -21.74
CA PHE A 617 -3.93 0.23 -22.95
C PHE A 617 -2.64 -0.15 -23.70
N PRO A 618 -2.64 -0.17 -25.05
CA PRO A 618 -1.45 -0.51 -25.85
C PRO A 618 -0.52 0.70 -25.93
N VAL A 619 0.77 0.42 -25.92
CA VAL A 619 1.83 1.38 -26.29
C VAL A 619 2.34 1.00 -27.67
N THR A 620 2.05 1.82 -28.69
CA THR A 620 2.26 1.45 -30.09
C THR A 620 3.46 2.12 -30.75
N GLN A 621 3.92 3.29 -30.25
CA GLN A 621 5.07 3.99 -30.81
C GLN A 621 6.34 3.17 -30.58
N ALA A 622 7.14 3.00 -31.65
CA ALA A 622 8.28 2.09 -31.66
C ALA A 622 9.38 2.46 -30.65
N ASP A 623 9.65 3.75 -30.45
CA ASP A 623 10.61 4.25 -29.47
C ASP A 623 10.13 4.01 -28.02
N LEU A 624 8.85 4.16 -27.77
CA LEU A 624 8.25 3.90 -26.46
C LEU A 624 8.18 2.40 -26.16
N LYS A 625 7.83 1.56 -27.14
CA LYS A 625 7.91 0.09 -27.03
C LYS A 625 9.35 -0.33 -26.71
N LYS A 626 10.32 0.21 -27.44
CA LYS A 626 11.75 -0.06 -27.22
C LYS A 626 12.16 0.31 -25.78
N ARG A 627 11.74 1.49 -25.28
CA ARG A 627 12.04 1.91 -23.92
C ARG A 627 11.46 0.95 -22.87
N LEU A 628 10.18 0.54 -23.04
CA LEU A 628 9.55 -0.41 -22.14
C LEU A 628 10.26 -1.76 -22.12
N ARG A 629 10.65 -2.29 -23.31
CA ARG A 629 11.29 -3.59 -23.46
C ARG A 629 12.76 -3.56 -23.03
N ASP A 630 13.57 -2.69 -23.66
CA ASP A 630 15.05 -2.77 -23.61
C ASP A 630 15.64 -2.02 -22.39
N GLU A 631 14.93 -1.03 -21.84
CA GLU A 631 15.36 -0.28 -20.67
C GLU A 631 14.62 -0.76 -19.42
N ILE A 632 13.29 -0.70 -19.41
CA ILE A 632 12.51 -0.89 -18.19
C ILE A 632 12.39 -2.39 -17.83
N LEU A 633 11.76 -3.21 -18.68
CA LEU A 633 11.59 -4.64 -18.41
C LEU A 633 12.92 -5.37 -18.36
N ALA A 634 13.84 -5.05 -19.26
CA ALA A 634 15.17 -5.65 -19.27
C ALA A 634 15.93 -5.39 -17.97
N ALA A 635 15.87 -4.16 -17.41
CA ALA A 635 16.51 -3.85 -16.13
C ALA A 635 15.95 -4.72 -14.98
N TYR A 636 14.64 -4.85 -14.87
CA TYR A 636 14.04 -5.73 -13.87
C TYR A 636 14.42 -7.20 -14.05
N LEU A 637 14.56 -7.66 -15.29
CA LEU A 637 14.96 -9.02 -15.59
C LEU A 637 16.46 -9.27 -15.35
N ALA A 638 17.30 -8.25 -15.40
CA ALA A 638 18.72 -8.33 -15.11
C ALA A 638 19.07 -8.16 -13.63
N ASP A 639 18.15 -7.68 -12.80
CA ASP A 639 18.43 -7.45 -11.37
C ASP A 639 18.89 -8.72 -10.66
N ASN A 640 20.09 -8.66 -10.06
CA ASN A 640 20.72 -9.75 -9.30
C ASN A 640 21.09 -9.34 -7.87
N THR A 641 20.65 -8.16 -7.42
CA THR A 641 20.92 -7.63 -6.07
C THR A 641 19.68 -7.61 -5.20
N LYS A 642 18.55 -7.11 -5.72
CA LYS A 642 17.28 -7.00 -4.99
C LYS A 642 16.24 -8.04 -5.44
N ALA A 643 16.46 -8.71 -6.57
CA ALA A 643 15.56 -9.74 -7.05
C ALA A 643 15.58 -11.00 -6.17
N ARG A 644 14.40 -11.59 -6.00
CA ARG A 644 14.20 -12.90 -5.40
C ARG A 644 13.43 -13.78 -6.38
N LEU A 645 13.92 -14.97 -6.61
CA LEU A 645 13.32 -15.94 -7.51
C LEU A 645 12.33 -16.82 -6.73
N LEU A 646 11.14 -17.00 -7.28
CA LEU A 646 10.15 -17.93 -6.74
C LEU A 646 10.48 -19.34 -7.23
N HIS A 647 10.56 -20.30 -6.30
CA HIS A 647 10.76 -21.71 -6.58
C HIS A 647 9.43 -22.47 -6.61
N SER A 648 9.45 -23.69 -7.14
CA SER A 648 8.26 -24.55 -7.27
C SER A 648 7.62 -24.96 -5.93
N ASP A 649 8.36 -24.93 -4.83
CA ASP A 649 7.88 -25.14 -3.46
C ASP A 649 7.20 -23.87 -2.87
N GLY A 650 7.26 -22.75 -3.60
CA GLY A 650 6.72 -21.46 -3.21
C GLY A 650 7.66 -20.63 -2.34
N GLU A 651 8.90 -21.03 -2.11
CA GLU A 651 9.89 -20.22 -1.41
C GLU A 651 10.53 -19.20 -2.37
N TYR A 652 10.90 -18.03 -1.81
CA TYR A 652 11.60 -16.97 -2.53
C TYR A 652 13.06 -16.96 -2.08
N VAL A 653 13.98 -17.12 -3.03
CA VAL A 653 15.41 -17.14 -2.79
C VAL A 653 16.07 -15.96 -3.50
N ARG A 654 17.07 -15.33 -2.89
CA ARG A 654 17.81 -14.24 -3.55
C ARG A 654 18.38 -14.73 -4.90
N ALA A 655 18.23 -13.91 -5.93
CA ALA A 655 18.80 -14.22 -7.22
C ALA A 655 20.33 -14.42 -7.11
N PRO A 656 20.89 -15.43 -7.78
CA PRO A 656 22.33 -15.66 -7.76
C PRO A 656 23.05 -14.45 -8.39
N ARG A 657 24.15 -14.02 -7.76
CA ARG A 657 25.02 -12.97 -8.34
C ARG A 657 25.88 -13.58 -9.45
N VAL A 658 25.36 -13.58 -10.66
CA VAL A 658 26.14 -13.93 -11.84
C VAL A 658 26.63 -12.62 -12.47
N GLY A 659 27.96 -12.46 -12.61
CA GLY A 659 28.56 -11.23 -13.13
C GLY A 659 28.60 -10.06 -12.12
N ALA A 660 28.61 -8.84 -12.63
CA ALA A 660 28.61 -7.62 -11.81
C ALA A 660 27.26 -7.45 -11.07
N ALA A 661 27.32 -6.82 -9.88
CA ALA A 661 26.11 -6.47 -9.15
C ALA A 661 25.28 -5.46 -9.96
N PHE A 662 24.00 -5.75 -10.16
CA PHE A 662 23.10 -4.91 -10.92
C PHE A 662 21.75 -4.77 -10.18
N SER A 663 21.39 -3.54 -9.88
CA SER A 663 20.11 -3.16 -9.30
C SER A 663 19.28 -2.40 -10.33
N ALA A 664 18.09 -2.88 -10.64
CA ALA A 664 17.19 -2.24 -11.60
C ALA A 664 16.85 -0.80 -11.21
N GLN A 665 16.50 -0.57 -9.93
CA GLN A 665 16.13 0.75 -9.46
C GLN A 665 17.30 1.74 -9.50
N GLU A 666 18.49 1.33 -9.11
CA GLU A 666 19.69 2.16 -9.18
C GLU A 666 20.09 2.48 -10.64
N PHE A 667 20.00 1.49 -11.53
CA PHE A 667 20.23 1.70 -12.95
C PHE A 667 19.26 2.74 -13.52
N LEU A 668 17.96 2.59 -13.28
CA LEU A 668 16.94 3.50 -13.77
C LEU A 668 17.10 4.92 -13.19
N MET A 669 17.56 5.05 -11.94
CA MET A 669 17.92 6.35 -11.36
C MET A 669 19.10 7.00 -12.12
N ARG A 670 20.17 6.24 -12.39
CA ARG A 670 21.34 6.77 -13.14
C ARG A 670 20.97 7.16 -14.58
N VAL A 671 20.10 6.39 -15.24
CA VAL A 671 19.57 6.75 -16.58
C VAL A 671 18.78 8.06 -16.51
N ALA A 672 17.93 8.24 -15.49
CA ALA A 672 17.20 9.48 -15.29
C ALA A 672 18.14 10.69 -15.04
N GLU A 673 19.27 10.47 -14.37
CA GLU A 673 20.30 11.47 -14.10
C GLU A 673 21.23 11.73 -15.32
N GLY A 674 21.02 11.01 -16.44
CA GLY A 674 21.72 11.23 -17.70
C GLY A 674 22.83 10.23 -18.03
N SER A 675 22.91 9.11 -17.31
CA SER A 675 23.81 8.02 -17.69
C SER A 675 23.40 7.38 -19.01
N SER A 676 24.37 7.05 -19.83
CA SER A 676 24.20 6.30 -21.09
C SER A 676 24.50 4.80 -20.94
N GLU A 677 24.46 4.29 -19.72
CA GLU A 677 24.65 2.86 -19.47
C GLU A 677 23.57 2.01 -20.16
N ASN A 678 23.97 0.84 -20.61
CA ASN A 678 23.04 -0.17 -21.14
C ASN A 678 22.77 -1.25 -20.09
N VAL A 679 21.59 -1.86 -20.16
CA VAL A 679 21.27 -3.05 -19.36
C VAL A 679 22.24 -4.17 -19.72
N PRO A 680 22.84 -4.87 -18.74
CA PRO A 680 23.70 -6.02 -19.03
C PRO A 680 22.93 -7.09 -19.80
N HIS A 681 23.60 -7.71 -20.79
CA HIS A 681 23.02 -8.86 -21.48
C HIS A 681 22.75 -9.98 -20.47
N ARG A 682 21.57 -10.58 -20.59
CA ARG A 682 21.21 -11.77 -19.82
C ARG A 682 22.18 -12.91 -20.21
N SER A 683 22.99 -13.39 -19.28
CA SER A 683 23.80 -14.60 -19.44
C SER A 683 22.93 -15.86 -19.31
#